data_7fe97cab6e2d084d55c1fc1fd33f95c1
#
_entry.id   7fe97cab6e2d084d55c1fc1fd33f95c1
#
_cell.length_a   1.000
_cell.length_b   1.000
_cell.length_c   1.000
_cell.angle_alpha   90.00
_cell.angle_beta   90.00
_cell.angle_gamma   90.00
#
_symmetry.space_group_name_H-M   'P 1'
#
loop_
_entity.id
_entity.type
_entity.pdbx_description
1 polymer ?
#
loop_
_entity_poly.entity_id
_entity_poly.type
_entity_poly.pdbx_seq_one_letter_code
_entity_poly.pdbx_strand_id
1 'polypeptide(L)'
;MKLKKWLLGLVTFAAMAVVCAVAAGAENYHAYIGFQTGPYSFRNSFDEANYGKDVENGKYFNGVVVWGDNDPKTYPQYEDYYDYDIDGYVLPATYTDATISKDGTYKVGISDFDWALDGASGFNLLFISTDLPFDKNAGESVAKFSNAKIIVDSKVTAEIANPMINTEYGMKSGYTEVLFAYIWNMDLDSYAGAYPTKSLEIQFDVSIPWVTDYEYSLLDDGTVEITKYTGSESDVVIPDEIYGKKVTSIGDFAFSDNARLTSIKIPDSVTRIGNFAFLNCTSLVSVLIPDYVISIGDSAFSENIDLVSITIPDSVTQIGNYAFHGCKSLTEINVAPENQYYSSENGVLFDKNQVEIIHYPAGITNTSYCIPDSVQIIGNHAFKDCANLINITIPNGITSIGESAFYGCSSIKNVTIPDSMTNISDYAFFGCVKLVSITMHDRVTNIGEYAFGECASLKNITIPDSITKIGQRAFIFCTSLTSIVIPNAVTYIGEYAFFGCTSLVTIDVNASNKNYTSVNGILFNKDKTEIICYPPNKKDKSYNIPVGVTSISNGTFRDCSNLISIIMPYSVKKIGYTAFNNCTNLTSITIPNGITKICGWTFNGCISLNSVKIPDSVTEIGNSAFYCCDSLKSLTIPRGVTQIGSYAIGFVGLENKTDGFKIYCYSNTAGEKYAKNNGFDYELITAEKPAKVTGFKVKSIFSTNVTLQWNKGTTASGYQLQQYKDGKWVTIYTGTKATDTSYTVKKLKAGTAGYRFRIRAYKTYGNTKQYGSWSSEVKVNTNPYGVGGFKCSSKTSTSVTLKWNKGTTASGYQLQQYKNGKWVTIYTGTKATNTSYTVKKLKAGTAGYRFRIRAYKTYGNTKQYGSWSSEVKVNTNPYGVGGFKAKSTAKTSITLGWNKGTTASGYQLQQYKGGKWVTVYTGTKATSTSCTVKRLKANTSYKFRIRAYKTYGNTKQYGSWSKVLTVKTKR
;
A
#
# COMPACT_ATOMS: atom_id res chain seq x y z
N MET A 1 10.78 -9.06 36.98
CA MET A 1 10.12 -7.79 37.32
C MET A 1 10.02 -6.79 36.17
N LYS A 2 10.69 -6.95 35.02
CA LYS A 2 10.57 -6.07 33.84
C LYS A 2 9.64 -6.62 32.74
N LEU A 3 9.30 -7.90 32.77
CA LEU A 3 8.38 -8.52 31.80
C LEU A 3 6.90 -8.23 32.05
N LYS A 4 6.49 -7.96 33.30
CA LYS A 4 5.10 -7.58 33.65
C LYS A 4 4.63 -6.25 33.02
N LYS A 5 5.57 -5.41 32.53
CA LYS A 5 5.24 -4.12 31.90
C LYS A 5 5.05 -4.21 30.39
N TRP A 6 5.41 -5.34 29.74
CA TRP A 6 5.28 -5.49 28.29
C TRP A 6 3.95 -6.16 27.87
N LEU A 7 3.43 -7.05 28.71
CA LEU A 7 2.05 -7.56 28.54
C LEU A 7 1.00 -6.48 28.88
N LEU A 8 1.32 -5.52 29.76
CA LEU A 8 0.44 -4.35 29.99
C LEU A 8 0.39 -3.39 28.80
N GLY A 9 1.34 -3.40 27.89
CA GLY A 9 1.40 -2.49 26.73
C GLY A 9 0.52 -2.93 25.54
N LEU A 10 0.12 -4.19 25.46
CA LEU A 10 -0.80 -4.69 24.42
C LEU A 10 -2.28 -4.70 24.89
N VAL A 11 -2.48 -4.72 26.20
CA VAL A 11 -3.83 -4.59 26.82
C VAL A 11 -4.24 -3.11 26.96
N THR A 12 -3.28 -2.17 26.98
CA THR A 12 -3.59 -0.73 27.13
C THR A 12 -4.01 -0.03 25.83
N PHE A 13 -3.93 -0.68 24.65
CA PHE A 13 -4.51 -0.10 23.41
C PHE A 13 -5.98 -0.50 23.19
N ALA A 14 -6.47 -1.55 23.85
CA ALA A 14 -7.91 -1.86 23.93
C ALA A 14 -8.59 -1.22 25.17
N ALA A 15 -7.81 -0.77 26.16
CA ALA A 15 -8.30 -0.20 27.41
C ALA A 15 -8.31 1.33 27.48
N MET A 16 -7.91 2.03 26.41
CA MET A 16 -8.05 3.50 26.33
C MET A 16 -9.39 3.98 25.74
N ALA A 17 -10.28 3.04 25.40
CA ALA A 17 -11.67 3.35 25.05
C ALA A 17 -12.66 3.07 26.20
N VAL A 18 -12.19 2.59 27.36
CA VAL A 18 -13.07 2.27 28.52
C VAL A 18 -12.40 2.66 29.83
N VAL A 19 -11.96 3.90 29.97
CA VAL A 19 -11.64 4.49 31.28
C VAL A 19 -12.34 5.85 31.39
N CYS A 20 -13.65 5.80 31.36
CA CYS A 20 -14.52 6.79 31.97
C CYS A 20 -15.84 6.09 32.30
N ALA A 21 -15.84 5.16 33.28
CA ALA A 21 -17.01 4.82 34.05
C ALA A 21 -16.64 3.79 35.11
N VAL A 22 -16.14 4.20 36.24
CA VAL A 22 -16.33 3.45 37.50
C VAL A 22 -16.70 4.46 38.54
N ALA A 23 -18.00 4.75 38.59
CA ALA A 23 -18.73 4.97 39.83
C ALA A 23 -19.90 4.01 39.72
N ALA A 24 -19.99 3.02 40.62
CA ALA A 24 -21.16 2.20 40.78
C ALA A 24 -22.32 3.13 41.25
N GLY A 25 -23.14 3.54 40.29
CA GLY A 25 -24.35 4.27 40.45
C GLY A 25 -25.23 3.87 39.28
N ALA A 26 -26.50 3.63 39.54
CA ALA A 26 -27.51 3.28 38.54
C ALA A 26 -27.27 4.00 37.23
N GLU A 27 -27.27 3.28 36.11
CA GLU A 27 -27.18 3.88 34.78
C GLU A 27 -28.28 4.94 34.69
N ASN A 28 -27.88 6.17 34.37
CA ASN A 28 -28.84 7.22 34.17
C ASN A 28 -29.22 7.19 32.68
N TYR A 29 -30.46 6.92 32.39
CA TYR A 29 -31.02 7.02 31.05
C TYR A 29 -31.50 8.45 30.82
N HIS A 30 -31.58 8.83 29.55
CA HIS A 30 -31.99 10.16 29.13
C HIS A 30 -33.30 10.11 28.36
N ALA A 31 -34.16 11.10 28.56
CA ALA A 31 -35.37 11.25 27.75
C ALA A 31 -35.51 12.69 27.29
N TYR A 32 -35.98 12.88 26.08
CA TYR A 32 -36.26 14.17 25.52
C TYR A 32 -37.48 14.14 24.61
N ILE A 33 -38.06 15.33 24.43
CA ILE A 33 -39.25 15.53 23.63
C ILE A 33 -38.88 15.51 22.14
N GLY A 34 -39.74 14.91 21.37
CA GLY A 34 -39.71 14.83 19.96
C GLY A 34 -41.07 15.23 19.33
N PHE A 35 -41.08 16.01 18.17
CA PHE A 35 -42.30 16.37 17.43
C PHE A 35 -42.06 16.69 15.97
N GLN A 36 -43.10 16.57 15.17
CA GLN A 36 -43.12 17.04 13.76
C GLN A 36 -44.44 17.74 13.50
N THR A 37 -44.39 18.90 12.89
CA THR A 37 -45.57 19.61 12.34
C THR A 37 -45.42 19.70 10.82
N GLY A 38 -46.40 20.22 10.07
CA GLY A 38 -46.30 20.28 8.63
C GLY A 38 -44.97 20.79 8.09
N PRO A 39 -44.55 22.04 8.39
CA PRO A 39 -43.25 22.58 7.94
C PRO A 39 -42.10 22.38 8.93
N TYR A 40 -42.33 21.93 10.14
CA TYR A 40 -41.32 21.85 11.20
C TYR A 40 -40.96 20.40 11.51
N SER A 41 -39.67 20.09 11.53
CA SER A 41 -39.17 18.84 12.03
C SER A 41 -38.05 19.09 13.03
N PHE A 42 -38.13 18.39 14.19
CA PHE A 42 -37.14 18.60 15.21
C PHE A 42 -36.83 17.30 15.86
N ARG A 43 -35.70 17.20 16.57
CA ARG A 43 -35.11 16.06 17.27
C ARG A 43 -35.81 14.73 16.98
N ASN A 44 -35.32 14.03 15.98
CA ASN A 44 -35.83 12.75 15.53
C ASN A 44 -34.91 11.67 16.03
N SER A 45 -35.12 11.10 17.18
CA SER A 45 -34.42 9.92 17.68
C SER A 45 -32.85 9.92 17.69
N PHE A 46 -32.23 9.03 18.42
CA PHE A 46 -30.78 8.80 18.46
C PHE A 46 -30.21 8.13 17.17
N ASP A 47 -30.90 8.18 16.04
CA ASP A 47 -30.44 7.54 14.80
C ASP A 47 -29.46 8.44 14.05
N GLU A 48 -28.16 8.07 14.06
CA GLU A 48 -27.05 8.73 13.36
C GLU A 48 -27.28 8.92 11.85
N ALA A 49 -28.18 8.16 11.24
CA ALA A 49 -28.44 8.24 9.80
C ALA A 49 -29.28 9.43 9.36
N ASN A 50 -30.00 10.10 10.29
CA ASN A 50 -30.92 11.19 10.00
C ASN A 50 -30.43 12.57 10.50
N TYR A 51 -29.28 12.62 11.18
CA TYR A 51 -28.67 13.87 11.62
C TYR A 51 -27.45 14.20 10.76
N GLY A 52 -27.46 15.39 10.19
CA GLY A 52 -26.33 15.94 9.44
C GLY A 52 -25.04 15.92 10.27
N LYS A 53 -23.92 16.15 9.64
CA LYS A 53 -22.52 16.04 10.07
C LYS A 53 -22.11 16.56 11.46
N ASP A 54 -23.02 17.17 12.22
CA ASP A 54 -22.73 17.69 13.57
C ASP A 54 -22.83 16.64 14.69
N VAL A 55 -23.32 15.44 14.41
CA VAL A 55 -23.29 14.31 15.38
C VAL A 55 -21.85 13.85 15.65
N GLU A 56 -20.91 14.04 14.73
CA GLU A 56 -19.48 13.72 14.91
C GLU A 56 -18.83 14.47 16.09
N ASN A 57 -19.42 15.57 16.56
CA ASN A 57 -18.90 16.40 17.64
C ASN A 57 -19.73 16.39 18.94
N GLY A 58 -20.75 15.53 19.03
CA GLY A 58 -21.57 15.42 20.25
C GLY A 58 -22.41 16.67 20.58
N LYS A 59 -22.68 17.52 19.58
CA LYS A 59 -23.54 18.68 19.74
C LYS A 59 -24.93 18.34 19.20
N TYR A 60 -25.89 18.22 20.09
CA TYR A 60 -27.31 18.20 19.77
C TYR A 60 -27.71 19.58 19.18
N PHE A 61 -28.57 19.60 18.16
CA PHE A 61 -29.16 20.86 17.73
C PHE A 61 -29.97 21.49 18.87
N ASN A 62 -29.54 22.60 19.39
CA ASN A 62 -30.31 23.42 20.32
C ASN A 62 -31.29 24.34 19.58
N GLY A 63 -32.03 23.78 18.60
CA GLY A 63 -32.95 24.57 17.80
C GLY A 63 -33.91 23.69 17.00
N VAL A 64 -34.95 24.30 16.46
CA VAL A 64 -36.00 23.67 15.64
C VAL A 64 -35.64 23.84 14.17
N VAL A 65 -35.58 22.73 13.43
CA VAL A 65 -35.29 22.74 11.98
C VAL A 65 -36.58 22.96 11.21
N VAL A 66 -36.61 23.97 10.37
CA VAL A 66 -37.70 24.26 9.44
C VAL A 66 -37.32 23.81 8.05
N TRP A 67 -38.07 22.83 7.54
CA TRP A 67 -37.89 22.34 6.17
C TRP A 67 -38.91 23.04 5.25
N GLY A 68 -38.53 23.58 4.14
CA GLY A 68 -39.47 24.16 3.19
C GLY A 68 -38.77 24.77 1.99
N ASP A 69 -39.50 25.23 0.98
CA ASP A 69 -38.99 25.85 -0.23
C ASP A 69 -38.03 27.02 0.10
N ASN A 70 -36.77 26.79 -0.01
CA ASN A 70 -35.74 27.23 0.89
C ASN A 70 -34.90 28.34 0.26
N ASP A 71 -35.51 29.35 -0.27
CA ASP A 71 -34.82 30.62 -0.55
C ASP A 71 -34.78 31.44 0.74
N PRO A 72 -33.56 31.76 1.29
CA PRO A 72 -33.39 32.60 2.45
C PRO A 72 -34.18 33.94 2.35
N LYS A 73 -34.59 34.32 1.16
CA LYS A 73 -35.42 35.51 0.90
C LYS A 73 -36.88 35.30 1.27
N THR A 74 -37.32 34.09 1.53
CA THR A 74 -38.74 33.83 1.89
C THR A 74 -39.05 34.24 3.33
N TYR A 75 -38.07 34.17 4.22
CA TYR A 75 -38.18 34.57 5.62
C TYR A 75 -36.97 35.43 6.06
N PRO A 76 -36.85 36.67 5.57
CA PRO A 76 -35.70 37.53 5.82
C PRO A 76 -35.44 37.85 7.31
N GLN A 77 -36.45 37.71 8.20
CA GLN A 77 -36.28 37.88 9.63
C GLN A 77 -35.49 36.75 10.30
N TYR A 78 -35.26 35.63 9.64
CA TYR A 78 -34.54 34.47 10.15
C TYR A 78 -33.26 34.15 9.32
N GLU A 79 -32.81 35.05 8.47
CA GLU A 79 -31.63 34.85 7.59
C GLU A 79 -30.36 34.46 8.38
N ASP A 80 -30.22 34.97 9.62
CA ASP A 80 -29.09 34.65 10.50
C ASP A 80 -29.12 33.21 11.08
N TYR A 81 -30.22 32.49 10.91
CA TYR A 81 -30.44 31.15 11.41
C TYR A 81 -30.46 30.09 10.32
N TYR A 82 -30.21 30.48 9.07
CA TYR A 82 -30.21 29.55 7.93
C TYR A 82 -28.93 28.72 7.92
N ASP A 83 -29.08 27.38 7.94
CA ASP A 83 -27.96 26.44 7.83
C ASP A 83 -27.93 25.85 6.41
N TYR A 84 -26.85 26.15 5.67
CA TYR A 84 -26.66 25.72 4.30
C TYR A 84 -26.33 24.23 4.18
N ASP A 85 -25.89 23.57 5.26
CA ASP A 85 -25.56 22.15 5.24
C ASP A 85 -26.80 21.25 5.33
N ILE A 86 -27.89 21.75 5.93
CA ILE A 86 -29.17 21.03 6.07
C ILE A 86 -30.26 21.61 5.18
N ASP A 87 -29.98 22.67 4.40
CA ASP A 87 -30.95 23.38 3.56
C ASP A 87 -32.24 23.79 4.34
N GLY A 88 -32.06 24.41 5.50
CA GLY A 88 -33.13 24.77 6.40
C GLY A 88 -32.77 25.83 7.46
N TYR A 89 -33.75 26.30 8.22
CA TYR A 89 -33.53 27.23 9.32
C TYR A 89 -33.44 26.47 10.62
N VAL A 90 -32.45 26.80 11.46
CA VAL A 90 -32.32 26.30 12.84
C VAL A 90 -32.75 27.41 13.81
N LEU A 91 -33.99 27.39 14.24
CA LEU A 91 -34.51 28.39 15.13
C LEU A 91 -34.17 28.10 16.60
N PRO A 92 -33.76 29.09 17.38
CA PRO A 92 -33.42 28.90 18.78
C PRO A 92 -34.63 28.39 19.58
N ALA A 93 -34.36 27.41 20.45
CA ALA A 93 -35.35 26.89 21.39
C ALA A 93 -34.67 26.46 22.71
N THR A 94 -35.39 26.44 23.81
CA THR A 94 -34.92 25.93 25.07
C THR A 94 -35.57 24.57 25.33
N TYR A 95 -34.73 23.52 25.49
CA TYR A 95 -35.15 22.14 25.78
C TYR A 95 -35.00 21.82 27.24
N THR A 96 -36.00 21.09 27.78
CA THR A 96 -35.94 20.44 29.08
C THR A 96 -35.90 18.95 28.87
N ASP A 97 -34.75 18.35 29.11
CA ASP A 97 -34.53 16.91 29.00
C ASP A 97 -34.62 16.29 30.41
N ALA A 98 -34.96 15.01 30.51
CA ALA A 98 -35.03 14.29 31.78
C ALA A 98 -33.91 13.23 31.85
N THR A 99 -33.33 13.12 33.05
CA THR A 99 -32.46 12.02 33.42
C THR A 99 -33.23 11.01 34.24
N ILE A 100 -33.39 9.80 33.73
CA ILE A 100 -34.16 8.71 34.37
C ILE A 100 -33.17 7.81 35.11
N SER A 101 -33.20 7.87 36.44
CA SER A 101 -32.30 7.09 37.32
C SER A 101 -33.02 6.11 38.24
N LYS A 102 -34.32 6.13 38.24
CA LYS A 102 -35.21 5.29 39.11
C LYS A 102 -36.66 5.37 38.62
N ASP A 103 -37.53 4.55 39.19
CA ASP A 103 -38.96 4.70 38.98
C ASP A 103 -39.44 6.07 39.48
N GLY A 104 -40.29 6.71 38.72
CA GLY A 104 -40.75 8.06 39.02
C GLY A 104 -41.46 8.78 37.91
N THR A 105 -41.85 10.02 38.23
CA THR A 105 -42.46 10.94 37.29
C THR A 105 -41.39 11.87 36.70
N TYR A 106 -41.31 11.94 35.36
CA TYR A 106 -40.34 12.73 34.62
C TYR A 106 -41.06 13.72 33.71
N LYS A 107 -40.32 14.73 33.27
CA LYS A 107 -40.84 15.76 32.37
C LYS A 107 -39.79 16.12 31.33
N VAL A 108 -40.21 16.19 30.08
CA VAL A 108 -39.43 16.70 28.96
C VAL A 108 -40.20 17.80 28.25
N GLY A 109 -39.53 18.77 27.62
CA GLY A 109 -40.24 19.86 27.01
C GLY A 109 -39.40 20.78 26.10
N ILE A 110 -40.10 21.74 25.50
CA ILE A 110 -39.52 22.82 24.68
C ILE A 110 -40.22 24.13 25.05
N SER A 111 -39.45 25.22 25.16
CA SER A 111 -39.92 26.58 25.39
C SER A 111 -39.08 27.57 24.57
N ASP A 112 -39.51 28.85 24.64
CA ASP A 112 -38.82 29.96 24.00
C ASP A 112 -38.68 29.80 22.48
N PHE A 113 -39.62 29.09 21.86
CA PHE A 113 -39.68 28.84 20.44
C PHE A 113 -40.82 29.68 19.81
N ASP A 114 -40.57 30.28 18.66
CA ASP A 114 -41.60 31.06 17.93
C ASP A 114 -42.52 30.13 17.11
N TRP A 115 -43.72 29.90 17.61
CA TRP A 115 -44.78 29.11 17.00
C TRP A 115 -45.56 29.82 15.92
N ALA A 116 -45.25 31.10 15.64
CA ALA A 116 -46.03 31.98 14.78
C ALA A 116 -45.70 31.88 13.28
N LEU A 117 -44.89 30.94 12.88
CA LEU A 117 -44.59 30.72 11.46
C LEU A 117 -45.83 30.17 10.75
N ASP A 118 -46.33 30.93 9.81
CA ASP A 118 -47.56 30.68 9.02
C ASP A 118 -47.62 29.28 8.42
N GLY A 119 -48.63 28.49 8.76
CA GLY A 119 -49.01 27.27 8.06
C GLY A 119 -48.90 25.96 8.90
N ALA A 120 -48.55 26.04 10.18
CA ALA A 120 -48.59 24.85 11.03
C ALA A 120 -50.03 24.41 11.30
N SER A 121 -50.44 23.27 10.73
CA SER A 121 -51.77 22.71 10.84
C SER A 121 -51.80 21.50 11.85
N GLY A 122 -51.22 21.64 13.04
CA GLY A 122 -51.21 20.61 14.07
C GLY A 122 -49.92 19.76 14.10
N PHE A 123 -49.79 18.95 15.17
CA PHE A 123 -48.67 18.02 15.26
C PHE A 123 -48.91 16.79 14.42
N ASN A 124 -47.99 16.49 13.52
CA ASN A 124 -48.01 15.26 12.76
C ASN A 124 -47.45 14.09 13.56
N LEU A 125 -46.53 14.37 14.48
CA LEU A 125 -45.91 13.42 15.38
C LEU A 125 -45.53 14.14 16.68
N LEU A 126 -45.80 13.53 17.81
CA LEU A 126 -45.33 13.92 19.15
C LEU A 126 -44.90 12.70 19.91
N PHE A 127 -43.66 12.68 20.42
CA PHE A 127 -43.11 11.53 21.09
C PHE A 127 -42.08 11.89 22.16
N ILE A 128 -41.71 10.93 23.00
CA ILE A 128 -40.50 10.94 23.80
C ILE A 128 -39.54 9.95 23.21
N SER A 129 -38.30 10.36 22.99
CA SER A 129 -37.19 9.45 22.68
C SER A 129 -36.35 9.25 23.94
N THR A 130 -35.92 8.02 24.20
CA THR A 130 -35.15 7.67 25.39
C THR A 130 -34.13 6.57 25.03
N ASP A 131 -32.96 6.60 25.67
CA ASP A 131 -31.94 5.57 25.64
C ASP A 131 -32.23 4.36 26.54
N LEU A 132 -33.46 4.27 27.11
CA LEU A 132 -33.91 3.07 27.77
C LEU A 132 -33.90 1.84 26.84
N PRO A 133 -33.39 0.69 27.32
CA PRO A 133 -33.26 -0.51 26.49
C PRO A 133 -34.62 -0.97 25.94
N PHE A 134 -34.60 -1.33 24.64
CA PHE A 134 -35.71 -1.96 23.95
C PHE A 134 -35.35 -3.40 23.56
N ASP A 135 -36.19 -4.36 23.99
CA ASP A 135 -36.00 -5.75 23.56
C ASP A 135 -36.49 -5.94 22.14
N LYS A 136 -35.57 -5.91 21.19
CA LYS A 136 -35.85 -6.10 19.76
C LYS A 136 -36.50 -7.45 19.43
N ASN A 137 -36.29 -8.47 20.26
CA ASN A 137 -36.79 -9.81 20.02
C ASN A 137 -38.22 -10.00 20.62
N ALA A 138 -38.50 -9.31 21.72
CA ALA A 138 -39.84 -9.32 22.31
C ALA A 138 -40.76 -8.27 21.69
N GLY A 139 -40.22 -7.25 21.00
CA GLY A 139 -40.99 -6.12 20.48
C GLY A 139 -41.55 -5.23 21.60
N GLU A 140 -40.94 -5.26 22.76
CA GLU A 140 -41.42 -4.56 23.95
C GLU A 140 -40.30 -3.71 24.59
N SER A 141 -40.67 -2.54 25.15
CA SER A 141 -39.77 -1.80 26.03
C SER A 141 -39.62 -2.52 27.37
N VAL A 142 -38.40 -2.55 27.87
CA VAL A 142 -38.11 -3.03 29.22
C VAL A 142 -38.78 -2.13 30.26
N ALA A 143 -38.87 -0.85 29.99
CA ALA A 143 -39.56 0.14 30.85
C ALA A 143 -41.07 0.22 30.52
N LYS A 144 -41.90 0.37 31.56
CA LYS A 144 -43.30 0.68 31.40
C LYS A 144 -43.53 2.18 31.57
N PHE A 145 -44.16 2.76 30.56
CA PHE A 145 -44.56 4.15 30.56
C PHE A 145 -46.06 4.24 30.92
N SER A 146 -46.44 5.17 31.77
CA SER A 146 -47.82 5.37 32.17
C SER A 146 -48.10 6.82 32.54
N ASN A 147 -49.40 7.15 32.71
CA ASN A 147 -49.88 8.43 33.22
C ASN A 147 -49.27 9.66 32.51
N ALA A 148 -49.13 9.60 31.23
CA ALA A 148 -48.52 10.71 30.48
C ALA A 148 -49.50 11.87 30.38
N LYS A 149 -48.96 13.09 30.52
CA LYS A 149 -49.69 14.35 30.41
C LYS A 149 -49.03 15.23 29.39
N ILE A 150 -49.81 15.70 28.41
CA ILE A 150 -49.38 16.76 27.49
C ILE A 150 -49.74 18.09 28.13
N ILE A 151 -48.77 18.99 28.25
CA ILE A 151 -48.89 20.27 28.92
C ILE A 151 -48.54 21.36 27.92
N VAL A 152 -49.52 22.18 27.55
CA VAL A 152 -49.36 23.31 26.62
C VAL A 152 -49.51 24.60 27.39
N ASP A 153 -48.54 25.49 27.31
CA ASP A 153 -48.50 26.77 28.02
C ASP A 153 -48.87 26.68 29.51
N SER A 154 -48.29 25.68 30.16
CA SER A 154 -48.48 25.35 31.59
C SER A 154 -49.90 24.81 31.97
N LYS A 155 -50.70 24.41 30.98
CA LYS A 155 -51.99 23.74 31.21
C LYS A 155 -51.96 22.31 30.71
N VAL A 156 -52.45 21.38 31.46
CA VAL A 156 -52.64 19.98 30.99
C VAL A 156 -53.76 19.99 29.94
N THR A 157 -53.45 19.60 28.75
CA THR A 157 -54.39 19.52 27.61
C THR A 157 -54.83 18.11 27.28
N ALA A 158 -54.03 17.12 27.63
CA ALA A 158 -54.38 15.69 27.53
C ALA A 158 -53.73 14.84 28.63
N GLU A 159 -54.40 13.76 28.98
CA GLU A 159 -53.90 12.72 29.89
C GLU A 159 -54.01 11.36 29.18
N ILE A 160 -52.92 10.61 29.10
CA ILE A 160 -52.83 9.32 28.44
C ILE A 160 -52.37 8.26 29.48
N ALA A 161 -53.25 7.37 29.86
CA ALA A 161 -52.95 6.40 30.88
C ALA A 161 -51.86 5.39 30.48
N ASN A 162 -51.90 4.93 29.22
CA ASN A 162 -50.96 3.96 28.66
C ASN A 162 -50.49 4.46 27.29
N PRO A 163 -49.39 5.22 27.22
CA PRO A 163 -48.83 5.70 25.96
C PRO A 163 -48.29 4.53 25.13
N MET A 164 -48.36 4.68 23.83
CA MET A 164 -47.99 3.61 22.87
C MET A 164 -46.49 3.65 22.61
N ILE A 165 -45.84 2.51 22.60
CA ILE A 165 -44.43 2.39 22.23
C ILE A 165 -44.30 2.21 20.70
N ASN A 166 -43.41 2.94 20.07
CA ASN A 166 -43.18 2.85 18.65
C ASN A 166 -42.40 1.57 18.31
N THR A 167 -43.05 0.63 17.63
CA THR A 167 -42.47 -0.64 17.23
C THR A 167 -41.95 -0.63 15.79
N GLU A 168 -42.20 0.44 14.99
CA GLU A 168 -41.84 0.47 13.56
C GLU A 168 -40.62 1.34 13.26
N TYR A 169 -40.46 2.52 13.86
CA TYR A 169 -39.46 3.50 13.48
C TYR A 169 -38.27 3.66 14.43
N GLY A 170 -38.46 3.58 15.73
CA GLY A 170 -37.42 3.75 16.75
C GLY A 170 -36.52 2.53 16.95
N MET A 171 -36.89 1.37 16.39
CA MET A 171 -36.23 0.10 16.63
C MET A 171 -34.87 -0.12 15.95
N LYS A 172 -34.53 0.65 14.92
CA LYS A 172 -33.28 0.48 14.18
C LYS A 172 -32.05 0.91 14.98
N SER A 173 -32.22 1.83 15.92
CA SER A 173 -31.16 2.40 16.76
C SER A 173 -31.00 1.71 18.13
N GLY A 174 -31.95 0.89 18.56
CA GLY A 174 -31.91 0.24 19.89
C GLY A 174 -32.50 1.09 21.05
N TYR A 175 -33.11 2.22 20.72
CA TYR A 175 -33.73 3.14 21.69
C TYR A 175 -35.25 2.96 21.76
N THR A 176 -35.86 3.34 22.88
CA THR A 176 -37.31 3.31 23.07
C THR A 176 -37.93 4.65 22.72
N GLU A 177 -38.88 4.64 21.78
CA GLU A 177 -39.72 5.82 21.49
C GLU A 177 -41.15 5.60 21.96
N VAL A 178 -41.69 6.56 22.69
CA VAL A 178 -43.05 6.55 23.22
C VAL A 178 -43.88 7.56 22.46
N LEU A 179 -44.83 7.08 21.66
CA LEU A 179 -45.67 7.91 20.80
C LEU A 179 -46.88 8.46 21.54
N PHE A 180 -47.14 9.76 21.38
CA PHE A 180 -48.31 10.45 21.85
C PHE A 180 -49.24 10.91 20.74
N ALA A 181 -48.75 11.08 19.53
CA ALA A 181 -49.53 11.46 18.36
C ALA A 181 -48.87 10.95 17.06
N TYR A 182 -49.67 10.42 16.11
CA TYR A 182 -49.22 9.88 14.86
C TYR A 182 -50.20 10.22 13.73
N ILE A 183 -49.70 10.67 12.55
CA ILE A 183 -50.44 11.29 11.44
C ILE A 183 -51.61 10.48 10.89
N TRP A 184 -51.54 9.18 10.89
CA TRP A 184 -52.37 8.37 9.99
C TRP A 184 -53.68 7.93 10.55
N ASN A 185 -53.98 8.16 11.86
CA ASN A 185 -55.22 7.62 12.44
C ASN A 185 -55.82 8.38 13.61
N MET A 186 -55.44 9.61 13.97
CA MET A 186 -56.01 10.35 15.08
C MET A 186 -56.26 11.83 14.78
N ASP A 187 -57.48 12.25 15.06
CA ASP A 187 -57.90 13.64 15.14
C ASP A 187 -57.21 14.35 16.34
N LEU A 188 -56.03 14.92 16.07
CA LEU A 188 -55.23 15.58 17.10
C LEU A 188 -55.88 16.85 17.68
N ASP A 189 -56.82 17.46 16.96
CA ASP A 189 -57.63 18.58 17.43
C ASP A 189 -58.37 18.25 18.73
N SER A 190 -58.56 16.95 19.01
CA SER A 190 -59.22 16.51 20.26
C SER A 190 -58.28 16.44 21.45
N TYR A 191 -56.95 16.34 21.25
CA TYR A 191 -55.97 16.20 22.32
C TYR A 191 -55.23 17.46 22.70
N ALA A 192 -54.94 18.33 21.74
CA ALA A 192 -54.09 19.50 21.93
C ALA A 192 -54.85 20.80 22.13
N GLY A 193 -56.14 20.87 22.11
CA GLY A 193 -57.05 22.01 22.44
C GLY A 193 -56.58 23.47 22.25
N ALA A 194 -55.31 23.71 21.99
CA ALA A 194 -54.64 24.94 21.64
C ALA A 194 -53.21 24.71 21.20
N TYR A 195 -52.76 25.45 20.20
CA TYR A 195 -51.33 25.53 19.84
C TYR A 195 -50.52 26.13 20.98
N PRO A 196 -49.32 25.57 21.26
CA PRO A 196 -48.42 26.17 22.23
C PRO A 196 -48.00 27.56 21.78
N THR A 197 -48.09 28.53 22.68
CA THR A 197 -47.64 29.91 22.44
C THR A 197 -46.34 30.21 23.21
N LYS A 198 -46.00 29.38 24.22
CA LYS A 198 -44.87 29.59 25.10
C LYS A 198 -44.09 28.28 25.35
N SER A 199 -44.77 27.15 25.57
CA SER A 199 -44.13 25.90 25.93
C SER A 199 -44.97 24.69 25.58
N LEU A 200 -44.29 23.58 25.26
CA LEU A 200 -44.87 22.26 25.13
C LEU A 200 -44.06 21.32 26.02
N GLU A 201 -44.74 20.64 26.95
CA GLU A 201 -44.07 19.67 27.84
C GLU A 201 -44.85 18.35 27.85
N ILE A 202 -44.12 17.24 28.04
CA ILE A 202 -44.72 15.93 28.35
C ILE A 202 -44.21 15.49 29.70
N GLN A 203 -45.15 15.21 30.62
CA GLN A 203 -44.89 14.57 31.91
C GLN A 203 -45.32 13.11 31.81
N PHE A 204 -44.51 12.17 32.29
CA PHE A 204 -44.80 10.74 32.23
C PHE A 204 -44.24 10.02 33.43
N ASP A 205 -44.84 8.89 33.78
CA ASP A 205 -44.31 7.98 34.79
C ASP A 205 -43.56 6.82 34.11
N VAL A 206 -42.42 6.49 34.66
CA VAL A 206 -41.58 5.36 34.24
C VAL A 206 -41.44 4.37 35.39
N SER A 207 -41.66 3.11 35.10
CA SER A 207 -41.33 1.99 36.00
C SER A 207 -40.42 1.03 35.21
N ILE A 208 -39.23 0.82 35.75
CA ILE A 208 -38.22 -0.05 35.18
C ILE A 208 -38.06 -1.24 36.09
N PRO A 209 -38.32 -2.46 35.63
CA PRO A 209 -37.99 -3.63 36.42
C PRO A 209 -36.47 -3.82 36.40
N TRP A 210 -35.79 -3.38 37.44
CA TRP A 210 -34.33 -3.46 37.57
C TRP A 210 -33.92 -4.90 37.83
N VAL A 211 -33.32 -5.57 36.76
CA VAL A 211 -32.46 -6.75 36.95
C VAL A 211 -31.05 -6.23 37.03
N THR A 212 -30.58 -5.96 38.21
CA THR A 212 -29.39 -5.13 38.46
C THR A 212 -28.07 -5.84 38.24
N ASP A 213 -28.03 -7.18 38.15
CA ASP A 213 -26.81 -7.94 38.28
C ASP A 213 -26.38 -8.68 36.98
N TYR A 214 -27.24 -8.71 35.95
CA TYR A 214 -26.97 -9.46 34.71
C TYR A 214 -27.39 -8.69 33.46
N GLU A 215 -26.47 -8.55 32.50
CA GLU A 215 -26.82 -8.33 31.10
C GLU A 215 -27.14 -9.67 30.45
N TYR A 216 -28.12 -9.74 29.55
CA TYR A 216 -28.54 -10.99 28.93
C TYR A 216 -29.02 -10.78 27.49
N SER A 217 -29.05 -11.84 26.69
CA SER A 217 -29.67 -11.87 25.37
C SER A 217 -30.67 -13.04 25.29
N LEU A 218 -31.67 -12.92 24.43
CA LEU A 218 -32.56 -14.03 24.11
C LEU A 218 -31.95 -14.86 22.96
N LEU A 219 -31.98 -16.16 23.14
CA LEU A 219 -31.62 -17.12 22.10
C LEU A 219 -32.83 -17.40 21.18
N ASP A 220 -32.57 -17.97 20.02
CA ASP A 220 -33.59 -18.27 18.99
C ASP A 220 -34.71 -19.19 19.50
N ASP A 221 -34.44 -20.01 20.51
CA ASP A 221 -35.40 -20.87 21.19
C ASP A 221 -36.21 -20.19 22.28
N GLY A 222 -35.98 -18.90 22.50
CA GLY A 222 -36.66 -18.07 23.48
C GLY A 222 -36.12 -18.20 24.91
N THR A 223 -34.98 -18.90 25.08
CA THR A 223 -34.27 -18.97 26.37
C THR A 223 -33.25 -17.84 26.52
N VAL A 224 -32.61 -17.72 27.66
CA VAL A 224 -31.70 -16.64 28.03
C VAL A 224 -30.25 -17.09 28.01
N GLU A 225 -29.38 -16.28 27.39
CA GLU A 225 -27.96 -16.32 27.60
C GLU A 225 -27.51 -15.12 28.45
N ILE A 226 -26.82 -15.38 29.57
CA ILE A 226 -26.14 -14.33 30.35
C ILE A 226 -24.95 -13.81 29.52
N THR A 227 -24.97 -12.54 29.14
CA THR A 227 -23.87 -11.93 28.35
C THR A 227 -22.86 -11.21 29.23
N LYS A 228 -23.26 -10.75 30.42
CA LYS A 228 -22.35 -10.14 31.39
C LYS A 228 -22.93 -10.09 32.80
N TYR A 229 -22.08 -10.32 33.80
CA TYR A 229 -22.37 -10.06 35.20
C TYR A 229 -21.90 -8.66 35.58
N THR A 230 -22.81 -7.86 36.12
CA THR A 230 -22.59 -6.46 36.55
C THR A 230 -22.69 -6.28 38.07
N GLY A 231 -23.05 -7.33 38.80
CA GLY A 231 -23.18 -7.28 40.25
C GLY A 231 -21.85 -7.22 41.01
N SER A 232 -21.92 -7.01 42.32
CA SER A 232 -20.74 -6.84 43.19
C SER A 232 -20.52 -7.99 44.18
N GLU A 233 -21.40 -8.98 44.18
CA GLU A 233 -21.33 -10.10 45.12
C GLU A 233 -20.16 -11.03 44.80
N SER A 234 -19.58 -11.62 45.86
CA SER A 234 -18.50 -12.59 45.75
C SER A 234 -19.01 -14.03 45.60
N ASP A 235 -20.16 -14.30 46.21
CA ASP A 235 -20.88 -15.58 46.11
C ASP A 235 -22.11 -15.39 45.23
N VAL A 236 -22.02 -15.82 43.99
CA VAL A 236 -23.05 -15.55 42.97
C VAL A 236 -23.94 -16.78 42.77
N VAL A 237 -25.26 -16.57 42.82
CA VAL A 237 -26.23 -17.58 42.39
C VAL A 237 -26.91 -17.07 41.11
N ILE A 238 -26.61 -17.68 39.98
CA ILE A 238 -27.30 -17.36 38.73
C ILE A 238 -28.76 -17.83 38.87
N PRO A 239 -29.76 -16.98 38.57
CA PRO A 239 -31.15 -17.35 38.63
C PRO A 239 -31.51 -18.38 37.57
N ASP A 240 -32.42 -19.31 37.87
CA ASP A 240 -32.90 -20.31 36.90
C ASP A 240 -33.66 -19.68 35.73
N GLU A 241 -34.27 -18.53 35.99
CA GLU A 241 -35.07 -17.79 35.02
C GLU A 241 -34.84 -16.28 35.14
N ILE A 242 -34.83 -15.58 34.02
CA ILE A 242 -34.88 -14.13 33.94
C ILE A 242 -36.16 -13.77 33.19
N TYR A 243 -37.05 -13.02 33.84
CA TYR A 243 -38.37 -12.66 33.30
C TYR A 243 -39.21 -13.85 32.83
N GLY A 244 -39.19 -14.97 33.58
CA GLY A 244 -39.95 -16.17 33.24
C GLY A 244 -39.36 -16.98 32.05
N LYS A 245 -38.17 -16.63 31.59
CA LYS A 245 -37.44 -17.36 30.54
C LYS A 245 -36.23 -18.06 31.15
N LYS A 246 -36.09 -19.33 30.88
CA LYS A 246 -35.00 -20.16 31.43
C LYS A 246 -33.64 -19.66 31.00
N VAL A 247 -32.68 -19.59 31.92
CA VAL A 247 -31.28 -19.35 31.65
C VAL A 247 -30.63 -20.65 31.17
N THR A 248 -30.25 -20.76 29.91
CA THR A 248 -29.70 -22.01 29.31
C THR A 248 -28.26 -21.85 28.84
N SER A 249 -27.73 -20.62 28.82
CA SER A 249 -26.39 -20.36 28.39
C SER A 249 -25.71 -19.30 29.25
N ILE A 250 -24.42 -19.52 29.53
CA ILE A 250 -23.49 -18.49 29.98
C ILE A 250 -22.70 -18.07 28.77
N GLY A 251 -22.83 -16.82 28.33
CA GLY A 251 -22.24 -16.28 27.14
C GLY A 251 -20.73 -16.04 27.24
N ASP A 252 -20.15 -15.65 26.12
CA ASP A 252 -18.72 -15.35 26.02
C ASP A 252 -18.39 -14.14 26.91
N PHE A 253 -17.34 -14.23 27.75
CA PHE A 253 -16.87 -13.21 28.69
C PHE A 253 -17.86 -12.84 29.82
N ALA A 254 -18.92 -13.60 30.04
CA ALA A 254 -20.01 -13.21 30.92
C ALA A 254 -19.57 -12.82 32.35
N PHE A 255 -18.58 -13.49 32.93
CA PHE A 255 -18.01 -13.20 34.24
C PHE A 255 -16.53 -12.85 34.20
N SER A 256 -15.99 -12.53 33.02
CA SER A 256 -14.54 -12.32 32.88
C SER A 256 -14.03 -11.16 33.73
N ASP A 257 -12.78 -11.28 34.21
CA ASP A 257 -12.07 -10.29 35.04
C ASP A 257 -12.74 -9.99 36.38
N ASN A 258 -13.67 -10.86 36.85
CA ASN A 258 -14.31 -10.71 38.17
C ASN A 258 -13.39 -11.27 39.28
N ALA A 259 -12.41 -10.49 39.68
CA ALA A 259 -11.47 -10.88 40.73
C ALA A 259 -12.10 -11.00 42.14
N ARG A 260 -13.39 -10.65 42.32
CA ARG A 260 -14.11 -10.78 43.62
C ARG A 260 -14.87 -12.09 43.72
N LEU A 261 -15.18 -12.73 42.58
CA LEU A 261 -15.98 -13.95 42.53
C LEU A 261 -15.22 -15.07 43.24
N THR A 262 -15.77 -15.54 44.38
CA THR A 262 -15.19 -16.63 45.17
C THR A 262 -15.91 -17.95 44.94
N SER A 263 -17.22 -17.90 44.71
CA SER A 263 -18.03 -19.06 44.36
C SER A 263 -19.16 -18.69 43.41
N ILE A 264 -19.61 -19.64 42.61
CA ILE A 264 -20.75 -19.47 41.71
C ILE A 264 -21.60 -20.74 41.66
N LYS A 265 -22.88 -20.54 41.72
CA LYS A 265 -23.89 -21.59 41.49
C LYS A 265 -24.49 -21.36 40.08
N ILE A 266 -24.24 -22.30 39.20
CA ILE A 266 -24.79 -22.32 37.83
C ILE A 266 -26.10 -23.15 37.89
N PRO A 267 -27.21 -22.69 37.28
CA PRO A 267 -28.46 -23.43 37.28
C PRO A 267 -28.39 -24.68 36.40
N ASP A 268 -29.16 -25.68 36.77
CA ASP A 268 -29.20 -26.99 36.06
C ASP A 268 -29.73 -26.87 34.62
N SER A 269 -30.40 -25.79 34.26
CA SER A 269 -30.89 -25.52 32.91
C SER A 269 -29.77 -25.09 31.93
N VAL A 270 -28.58 -24.78 32.42
CA VAL A 270 -27.46 -24.34 31.58
C VAL A 270 -26.87 -25.52 30.82
N THR A 271 -26.80 -25.38 29.50
CA THR A 271 -26.25 -26.41 28.61
C THR A 271 -24.92 -25.97 27.97
N ARG A 272 -24.60 -24.67 27.99
CA ARG A 272 -23.39 -24.09 27.40
C ARG A 272 -22.72 -23.11 28.38
N ILE A 273 -21.40 -23.27 28.52
CA ILE A 273 -20.52 -22.27 29.11
C ILE A 273 -19.66 -21.72 27.95
N GLY A 274 -19.78 -20.41 27.70
CA GLY A 274 -19.16 -19.73 26.56
C GLY A 274 -17.65 -19.57 26.65
N ASN A 275 -17.07 -19.02 25.61
CA ASN A 275 -15.64 -18.72 25.55
C ASN A 275 -15.29 -17.63 26.55
N PHE A 276 -14.19 -17.80 27.31
CA PHE A 276 -13.71 -16.83 28.27
C PHE A 276 -14.76 -16.49 29.36
N ALA A 277 -15.78 -17.33 29.55
CA ALA A 277 -16.92 -17.00 30.41
C ALA A 277 -16.51 -16.65 31.85
N PHE A 278 -15.52 -17.33 32.42
CA PHE A 278 -14.93 -17.08 33.74
C PHE A 278 -13.44 -16.78 33.68
N LEU A 279 -12.99 -16.17 32.57
CA LEU A 279 -11.59 -15.80 32.44
C LEU A 279 -11.16 -14.86 33.56
N ASN A 280 -10.01 -15.16 34.21
CA ASN A 280 -9.37 -14.29 35.22
C ASN A 280 -10.25 -13.96 36.42
N CYS A 281 -11.14 -14.88 36.82
CA CYS A 281 -11.83 -14.82 38.13
C CYS A 281 -10.88 -15.32 39.23
N THR A 282 -9.91 -14.50 39.56
CA THR A 282 -8.70 -14.90 40.32
C THR A 282 -9.00 -15.46 41.72
N SER A 283 -10.12 -15.11 42.33
CA SER A 283 -10.53 -15.61 43.67
C SER A 283 -11.50 -16.80 43.62
N LEU A 284 -11.84 -17.30 42.41
CA LEU A 284 -12.75 -18.45 42.31
C LEU A 284 -12.06 -19.73 42.77
N VAL A 285 -12.55 -20.30 43.87
CA VAL A 285 -11.92 -21.47 44.52
C VAL A 285 -12.49 -22.77 43.98
N SER A 286 -13.79 -22.80 43.73
CA SER A 286 -14.49 -23.97 43.21
C SER A 286 -15.67 -23.58 42.34
N VAL A 287 -15.99 -24.42 41.37
CA VAL A 287 -17.20 -24.30 40.56
C VAL A 287 -17.82 -25.68 40.35
N LEU A 288 -19.10 -25.77 40.56
CA LEU A 288 -19.88 -26.95 40.22
C LEU A 288 -20.47 -26.77 38.81
N ILE A 289 -20.03 -27.59 37.86
CA ILE A 289 -20.62 -27.62 36.53
C ILE A 289 -21.83 -28.53 36.56
N PRO A 290 -23.04 -28.04 36.17
CA PRO A 290 -24.28 -28.84 36.21
C PRO A 290 -24.24 -30.03 35.23
N ASP A 291 -25.01 -31.09 35.55
CA ASP A 291 -25.08 -32.35 34.79
C ASP A 291 -25.71 -32.20 33.38
N TYR A 292 -26.19 -31.03 32.99
CA TYR A 292 -26.74 -30.77 31.66
C TYR A 292 -25.84 -29.95 30.77
N VAL A 293 -24.66 -29.54 31.23
CA VAL A 293 -23.70 -28.78 30.44
C VAL A 293 -23.09 -29.69 29.35
N ILE A 294 -23.30 -29.33 28.09
CA ILE A 294 -22.82 -30.06 26.93
C ILE A 294 -21.44 -29.55 26.47
N SER A 295 -21.19 -28.24 26.60
CA SER A 295 -19.96 -27.62 26.11
C SER A 295 -19.38 -26.60 27.09
N ILE A 296 -18.07 -26.62 27.21
CA ILE A 296 -17.22 -25.67 27.88
C ILE A 296 -16.37 -24.99 26.83
N GLY A 297 -16.43 -23.68 26.69
CA GLY A 297 -15.79 -22.89 25.65
C GLY A 297 -14.28 -22.74 25.81
N ASP A 298 -13.67 -22.11 24.81
CA ASP A 298 -12.24 -21.77 24.81
C ASP A 298 -11.93 -20.85 26.00
N SER A 299 -10.86 -21.14 26.75
CA SER A 299 -10.41 -20.37 27.91
C SER A 299 -11.52 -20.10 28.97
N ALA A 300 -12.54 -20.93 29.03
CA ALA A 300 -13.71 -20.65 29.86
C ALA A 300 -13.37 -20.43 31.34
N PHE A 301 -12.39 -21.14 31.89
CA PHE A 301 -11.89 -21.01 33.26
C PHE A 301 -10.41 -20.61 33.32
N SER A 302 -9.87 -20.00 32.27
CA SER A 302 -8.45 -19.63 32.23
C SER A 302 -8.11 -18.53 33.26
N GLU A 303 -6.88 -18.58 33.79
CA GLU A 303 -6.31 -17.64 34.78
C GLU A 303 -7.07 -17.58 36.14
N ASN A 304 -7.83 -18.62 36.49
CA ASN A 304 -8.45 -18.76 37.81
C ASN A 304 -7.39 -19.32 38.77
N ILE A 305 -6.56 -18.45 39.31
CA ILE A 305 -5.35 -18.83 40.05
C ILE A 305 -5.63 -19.58 41.35
N ASP A 306 -6.78 -19.36 41.98
CA ASP A 306 -7.17 -19.97 43.26
C ASP A 306 -8.07 -21.23 43.09
N LEU A 307 -8.46 -21.59 41.84
CA LEU A 307 -9.26 -22.76 41.54
C LEU A 307 -8.48 -24.04 41.90
N VAL A 308 -9.02 -24.86 42.81
CA VAL A 308 -8.32 -26.03 43.36
C VAL A 308 -8.68 -27.33 42.62
N SER A 309 -9.95 -27.49 42.30
CA SER A 309 -10.46 -28.68 41.60
C SER A 309 -11.68 -28.35 40.77
N ILE A 310 -11.92 -29.16 39.74
CA ILE A 310 -13.09 -29.08 38.91
C ILE A 310 -13.57 -30.47 38.52
N THR A 311 -14.91 -30.66 38.47
CA THR A 311 -15.50 -31.93 38.00
C THR A 311 -16.20 -31.72 36.67
N ILE A 312 -15.88 -32.52 35.69
CA ILE A 312 -16.49 -32.56 34.35
C ILE A 312 -17.61 -33.59 34.36
N PRO A 313 -18.87 -33.21 34.18
CA PRO A 313 -20.01 -34.11 34.15
C PRO A 313 -19.98 -35.08 32.93
N ASP A 314 -20.85 -36.06 33.00
CA ASP A 314 -21.01 -37.05 31.91
C ASP A 314 -21.61 -36.47 30.65
N SER A 315 -22.39 -35.41 30.76
CA SER A 315 -23.00 -34.65 29.65
C SER A 315 -22.02 -33.90 28.76
N VAL A 316 -20.83 -33.55 29.30
CA VAL A 316 -19.85 -32.71 28.54
C VAL A 316 -19.26 -33.47 27.41
N THR A 317 -19.52 -33.00 26.18
CA THR A 317 -19.00 -33.57 24.93
C THR A 317 -17.86 -32.76 24.31
N GLN A 318 -17.73 -31.48 24.74
CA GLN A 318 -16.72 -30.58 24.21
C GLN A 318 -16.10 -29.69 25.30
N ILE A 319 -14.78 -29.70 25.36
CA ILE A 319 -13.95 -28.81 26.16
C ILE A 319 -13.07 -28.01 25.20
N GLY A 320 -13.18 -26.68 25.27
CA GLY A 320 -12.44 -25.77 24.41
C GLY A 320 -10.95 -25.67 24.74
N ASN A 321 -10.19 -25.12 23.84
CA ASN A 321 -8.77 -24.90 24.03
C ASN A 321 -8.53 -23.97 25.23
N TYR A 322 -7.46 -24.21 25.99
CA TYR A 322 -7.08 -23.37 27.15
C TYR A 322 -8.11 -23.33 28.29
N ALA A 323 -9.11 -24.18 28.29
CA ALA A 323 -10.22 -24.06 29.24
C ALA A 323 -9.77 -23.88 30.70
N PHE A 324 -8.70 -24.53 31.14
CA PHE A 324 -8.16 -24.50 32.51
C PHE A 324 -6.75 -23.91 32.61
N HIS A 325 -6.33 -23.19 31.55
CA HIS A 325 -4.99 -22.61 31.51
C HIS A 325 -4.80 -21.56 32.61
N GLY A 326 -3.60 -21.50 33.19
CA GLY A 326 -3.26 -20.52 34.23
C GLY A 326 -3.91 -20.74 35.59
N CYS A 327 -4.65 -21.83 35.81
CA CYS A 327 -5.16 -22.23 37.11
C CYS A 327 -4.05 -22.83 37.99
N LYS A 328 -3.29 -21.97 38.64
CA LYS A 328 -2.04 -22.34 39.33
C LYS A 328 -2.25 -23.23 40.57
N SER A 329 -3.42 -23.14 41.20
CA SER A 329 -3.78 -23.95 42.35
C SER A 329 -4.51 -25.25 41.98
N LEU A 330 -4.85 -25.43 40.71
CA LEU A 330 -5.59 -26.61 40.24
C LEU A 330 -4.75 -27.87 40.39
N THR A 331 -5.18 -28.77 41.23
CA THR A 331 -4.50 -30.03 41.53
C THR A 331 -5.15 -31.24 40.88
N GLU A 332 -6.45 -31.10 40.53
CA GLU A 332 -7.18 -32.22 39.93
C GLU A 332 -8.34 -31.75 39.06
N ILE A 333 -8.47 -32.44 37.94
CA ILE A 333 -9.66 -32.39 37.09
C ILE A 333 -10.26 -33.79 37.16
N ASN A 334 -11.46 -33.85 37.72
CA ASN A 334 -12.20 -35.11 37.86
C ASN A 334 -13.19 -35.24 36.70
N VAL A 335 -13.29 -36.41 36.09
CA VAL A 335 -14.27 -36.66 35.02
C VAL A 335 -15.25 -37.72 35.52
N ALA A 336 -16.55 -37.45 35.39
CA ALA A 336 -17.58 -38.43 35.75
C ALA A 336 -17.35 -39.77 35.02
N PRO A 337 -17.48 -40.93 35.69
CA PRO A 337 -17.12 -42.21 35.07
C PRO A 337 -17.91 -42.54 33.79
N GLU A 338 -19.16 -42.07 33.72
CA GLU A 338 -20.07 -42.29 32.58
C GLU A 338 -19.82 -41.34 31.39
N ASN A 339 -18.93 -40.33 31.52
CA ASN A 339 -18.59 -39.46 30.40
C ASN A 339 -18.03 -40.29 29.26
N GLN A 340 -18.53 -40.06 28.04
CA GLN A 340 -18.19 -40.84 26.83
C GLN A 340 -17.03 -40.25 26.06
N TYR A 341 -16.58 -39.02 26.34
CA TYR A 341 -15.62 -38.24 25.55
C TYR A 341 -14.31 -38.04 26.28
N TYR A 342 -14.33 -37.94 27.59
CA TYR A 342 -13.21 -37.65 28.46
C TYR A 342 -13.01 -38.67 29.56
N SER A 343 -11.81 -38.72 30.11
CA SER A 343 -11.44 -39.48 31.28
C SER A 343 -10.42 -38.71 32.10
N SER A 344 -10.28 -39.06 33.39
CA SER A 344 -9.20 -38.55 34.21
C SER A 344 -8.50 -39.63 34.98
N GLU A 345 -7.20 -39.49 35.18
CA GLU A 345 -6.39 -40.38 36.00
C GLU A 345 -5.39 -39.51 36.79
N ASN A 346 -5.39 -39.73 38.14
CA ASN A 346 -4.55 -38.94 39.06
C ASN A 346 -4.71 -37.44 38.89
N GLY A 347 -5.94 -36.95 38.60
CA GLY A 347 -6.26 -35.57 38.39
C GLY A 347 -5.88 -34.97 36.98
N VAL A 348 -5.26 -35.78 36.12
CA VAL A 348 -4.88 -35.37 34.75
C VAL A 348 -6.05 -35.66 33.81
N LEU A 349 -6.39 -34.72 32.94
CA LEU A 349 -7.45 -34.81 31.93
C LEU A 349 -6.93 -35.43 30.62
N PHE A 350 -7.63 -36.45 30.15
CA PHE A 350 -7.40 -37.17 28.90
C PHE A 350 -8.65 -37.20 28.02
N ASP A 351 -8.47 -37.53 26.74
CA ASP A 351 -9.57 -38.08 25.94
C ASP A 351 -10.06 -39.41 26.55
N LYS A 352 -11.26 -39.89 26.15
CA LYS A 352 -11.86 -41.09 26.71
C LYS A 352 -10.96 -42.34 26.71
N ASN A 353 -10.19 -42.48 25.63
CA ASN A 353 -9.37 -43.67 25.40
C ASN A 353 -7.93 -43.52 25.93
N GLN A 354 -7.62 -42.43 26.60
CA GLN A 354 -6.28 -42.05 27.05
C GLN A 354 -5.19 -42.10 25.95
N VAL A 355 -5.57 -41.70 24.74
CA VAL A 355 -4.67 -41.53 23.60
C VAL A 355 -4.05 -40.13 23.59
N GLU A 356 -4.81 -39.15 24.10
CA GLU A 356 -4.37 -37.75 24.20
C GLU A 356 -4.39 -37.24 25.64
N ILE A 357 -3.30 -36.61 26.09
CA ILE A 357 -3.30 -35.76 27.27
C ILE A 357 -3.82 -34.40 26.86
N ILE A 358 -4.96 -34.01 27.43
CA ILE A 358 -5.59 -32.72 27.18
C ILE A 358 -5.06 -31.67 28.17
N HIS A 359 -4.99 -31.99 29.45
CA HIS A 359 -4.52 -31.04 30.45
C HIS A 359 -3.95 -31.71 31.72
N TYR A 360 -2.72 -31.32 32.06
CA TYR A 360 -2.04 -31.63 33.30
C TYR A 360 -2.15 -30.42 34.25
N PRO A 361 -2.85 -30.51 35.38
CA PRO A 361 -3.06 -29.40 36.29
C PRO A 361 -1.75 -28.81 36.83
N ALA A 362 -1.62 -27.49 36.73
CA ALA A 362 -0.34 -26.81 37.06
C ALA A 362 -0.08 -26.76 38.59
N GLY A 363 -1.10 -26.96 39.44
CA GLY A 363 -1.00 -27.02 40.89
C GLY A 363 -0.48 -28.35 41.43
N ILE A 364 -0.40 -29.40 40.59
CA ILE A 364 0.17 -30.70 41.03
C ILE A 364 1.59 -30.49 41.55
N THR A 365 1.87 -30.95 42.77
CA THR A 365 3.12 -30.75 43.48
C THR A 365 4.19 -31.84 43.16
N ASN A 366 3.78 -32.89 42.45
CA ASN A 366 4.67 -33.94 42.03
C ASN A 366 5.79 -33.44 41.15
N THR A 367 7.04 -33.74 41.50
CA THR A 367 8.22 -33.28 40.74
C THR A 367 8.56 -34.16 39.54
N SER A 368 7.91 -35.30 39.42
CA SER A 368 8.14 -36.27 38.33
C SER A 368 6.80 -36.82 37.82
N TYR A 369 6.69 -36.93 36.49
CA TYR A 369 5.54 -37.55 35.86
C TYR A 369 5.98 -38.47 34.74
N CYS A 370 5.43 -39.69 34.74
CA CYS A 370 5.59 -40.66 33.63
C CYS A 370 4.29 -40.61 32.81
N ILE A 371 4.36 -40.21 31.57
CA ILE A 371 3.23 -40.26 30.64
C ILE A 371 2.89 -41.75 30.41
N PRO A 372 1.62 -42.14 30.50
CA PRO A 372 1.21 -43.53 30.20
C PRO A 372 1.57 -43.98 28.80
N ASP A 373 1.95 -45.27 28.64
CA ASP A 373 2.32 -45.84 27.33
C ASP A 373 1.18 -45.89 26.31
N SER A 374 -0.07 -45.72 26.75
CA SER A 374 -1.27 -45.60 25.91
C SER A 374 -1.33 -44.28 25.13
N VAL A 375 -0.67 -43.25 25.65
CA VAL A 375 -0.74 -41.89 25.10
C VAL A 375 0.11 -41.79 23.84
N GLN A 376 -0.48 -41.23 22.79
CA GLN A 376 0.17 -40.97 21.50
C GLN A 376 0.29 -39.48 21.22
N ILE A 377 -0.54 -38.64 21.86
CA ILE A 377 -0.61 -37.21 21.64
C ILE A 377 -0.50 -36.47 22.99
N ILE A 378 0.43 -35.54 23.06
CA ILE A 378 0.44 -34.51 24.09
C ILE A 378 -0.25 -33.30 23.47
N GLY A 379 -1.42 -32.95 23.97
CA GLY A 379 -2.25 -31.88 23.45
C GLY A 379 -1.58 -30.51 23.51
N ASN A 380 -2.17 -29.54 22.83
CA ASN A 380 -1.71 -28.16 22.92
C ASN A 380 -1.83 -27.65 24.36
N HIS A 381 -0.79 -26.99 24.86
CA HIS A 381 -0.73 -26.44 26.23
C HIS A 381 -0.94 -27.46 27.37
N ALA A 382 -0.84 -28.76 27.09
CA ALA A 382 -1.21 -29.80 28.06
C ALA A 382 -0.45 -29.72 29.39
N PHE A 383 0.83 -29.34 29.41
CA PHE A 383 1.66 -29.13 30.60
C PHE A 383 2.03 -27.66 30.81
N LYS A 384 1.28 -26.73 30.24
CA LYS A 384 1.67 -25.32 30.34
C LYS A 384 1.71 -24.83 31.78
N ASP A 385 2.78 -24.09 32.12
CA ASP A 385 3.04 -23.50 33.44
C ASP A 385 3.19 -24.52 34.59
N CYS A 386 3.44 -25.81 34.31
CA CYS A 386 3.71 -26.83 35.31
C CYS A 386 5.11 -26.62 35.95
N ALA A 387 5.20 -25.58 36.79
CA ALA A 387 6.48 -25.13 37.37
C ALA A 387 7.13 -26.11 38.37
N ASN A 388 6.31 -27.00 38.96
CA ASN A 388 6.81 -28.00 39.91
C ASN A 388 7.49 -29.23 39.25
N LEU A 389 7.18 -29.47 37.95
CA LEU A 389 7.65 -30.62 37.19
C LEU A 389 9.14 -30.51 36.87
N ILE A 390 9.97 -31.38 37.46
CA ILE A 390 11.43 -31.42 37.26
C ILE A 390 11.81 -32.48 36.20
N ASN A 391 11.18 -33.65 36.26
CA ASN A 391 11.44 -34.76 35.35
C ASN A 391 10.15 -35.19 34.65
N ILE A 392 10.22 -35.38 33.38
CA ILE A 392 9.15 -35.99 32.60
C ILE A 392 9.66 -37.14 31.75
N THR A 393 8.97 -38.28 31.78
CA THR A 393 9.24 -39.37 30.87
C THR A 393 8.22 -39.35 29.75
N ILE A 394 8.70 -39.19 28.54
CA ILE A 394 7.88 -39.20 27.32
C ILE A 394 8.08 -40.54 26.62
N PRO A 395 7.08 -41.42 26.54
CA PRO A 395 7.21 -42.75 25.96
C PRO A 395 7.38 -42.69 24.43
N ASN A 396 7.99 -43.74 23.86
CA ASN A 396 8.25 -43.84 22.42
C ASN A 396 6.99 -43.94 21.56
N GLY A 397 5.82 -44.13 22.19
CA GLY A 397 4.51 -44.12 21.50
C GLY A 397 4.00 -42.73 21.08
N ILE A 398 4.58 -41.66 21.66
CA ILE A 398 4.15 -40.27 21.38
C ILE A 398 4.52 -39.92 19.93
N THR A 399 3.51 -39.54 19.16
CA THR A 399 3.64 -39.12 17.74
C THR A 399 3.55 -37.62 17.56
N SER A 400 2.96 -36.89 18.54
CA SER A 400 2.79 -35.44 18.51
C SER A 400 2.95 -34.82 19.89
N ILE A 401 3.69 -33.72 19.95
CA ILE A 401 3.73 -32.77 21.06
C ILE A 401 3.14 -31.48 20.54
N GLY A 402 2.04 -31.04 21.13
CA GLY A 402 1.28 -29.90 20.68
C GLY A 402 1.99 -28.54 20.84
N GLU A 403 1.38 -27.50 20.30
CA GLU A 403 1.85 -26.13 20.49
C GLU A 403 1.86 -25.76 21.98
N SER A 404 2.95 -25.12 22.44
CA SER A 404 3.10 -24.68 23.82
C SER A 404 2.90 -25.81 24.87
N ALA A 405 3.07 -27.07 24.50
CA ALA A 405 2.74 -28.20 25.37
C ALA A 405 3.48 -28.13 26.71
N PHE A 406 4.74 -27.69 26.76
CA PHE A 406 5.54 -27.50 27.97
C PHE A 406 5.92 -26.02 28.21
N TYR A 407 5.13 -25.10 27.69
CA TYR A 407 5.36 -23.67 27.89
C TYR A 407 5.41 -23.33 29.40
N GLY A 408 6.42 -22.62 29.86
CA GLY A 408 6.54 -22.21 31.26
C GLY A 408 6.87 -23.32 32.27
N CYS A 409 7.17 -24.53 31.83
CA CYS A 409 7.66 -25.61 32.72
C CYS A 409 9.05 -25.28 33.26
N SER A 410 9.12 -24.29 34.12
CA SER A 410 10.35 -23.62 34.55
C SER A 410 11.34 -24.52 35.31
N SER A 411 10.90 -25.67 35.79
CA SER A 411 11.78 -26.60 36.56
C SER A 411 12.28 -27.78 35.77
N ILE A 412 11.78 -28.06 34.57
CA ILE A 412 12.26 -29.19 33.75
C ILE A 412 13.73 -29.01 33.43
N LYS A 413 14.53 -30.11 33.63
CA LYS A 413 15.99 -30.07 33.42
C LYS A 413 16.43 -30.75 32.14
N ASN A 414 15.84 -31.88 31.81
CA ASN A 414 16.23 -32.71 30.66
C ASN A 414 14.99 -33.24 29.96
N VAL A 415 15.01 -33.28 28.66
CA VAL A 415 13.95 -33.85 27.82
C VAL A 415 14.57 -34.73 26.75
N THR A 416 14.00 -35.90 26.54
CA THR A 416 14.31 -36.79 25.40
C THR A 416 13.10 -36.83 24.49
N ILE A 417 13.29 -36.41 23.24
CA ILE A 417 12.27 -36.44 22.21
C ILE A 417 12.16 -37.86 21.68
N PRO A 418 10.97 -38.47 21.64
CA PRO A 418 10.80 -39.85 21.17
C PRO A 418 11.12 -40.02 19.69
N ASP A 419 11.62 -41.24 19.33
CA ASP A 419 12.00 -41.58 17.95
C ASP A 419 10.84 -41.51 16.91
N SER A 420 9.61 -41.53 17.37
CA SER A 420 8.39 -41.35 16.55
C SER A 420 8.16 -39.93 16.06
N MET A 421 8.76 -38.94 16.74
CA MET A 421 8.54 -37.51 16.47
C MET A 421 9.25 -37.03 15.23
N THR A 422 8.58 -36.16 14.44
CA THR A 422 9.16 -35.58 13.22
C THR A 422 9.33 -34.05 13.30
N ASN A 423 8.76 -33.42 14.30
CA ASN A 423 8.86 -31.95 14.49
C ASN A 423 8.79 -31.60 15.98
N ILE A 424 9.37 -30.47 16.34
CA ILE A 424 9.14 -29.76 17.60
C ILE A 424 8.18 -28.61 17.27
N SER A 425 7.04 -28.60 17.94
CA SER A 425 5.97 -27.62 17.69
C SER A 425 6.35 -26.22 18.16
N ASP A 426 5.58 -25.24 17.73
CA ASP A 426 5.77 -23.85 18.14
C ASP A 426 5.59 -23.72 19.66
N TYR A 427 6.46 -22.92 20.27
CA TYR A 427 6.49 -22.68 21.72
C TYR A 427 6.60 -23.93 22.61
N ALA A 428 6.85 -25.11 22.07
CA ALA A 428 6.73 -26.38 22.80
C ALA A 428 7.46 -26.38 24.15
N PHE A 429 8.66 -25.79 24.25
CA PHE A 429 9.47 -25.68 25.48
C PHE A 429 9.80 -24.23 25.84
N PHE A 430 9.00 -23.29 25.39
CA PHE A 430 9.22 -21.87 25.73
C PHE A 430 9.17 -21.64 27.24
N GLY A 431 10.12 -20.89 27.77
CA GLY A 431 10.15 -20.58 29.22
C GLY A 431 10.59 -21.76 30.13
N CYS A 432 11.10 -22.84 29.55
CA CYS A 432 11.74 -23.92 30.32
C CYS A 432 13.12 -23.46 30.83
N VAL A 433 13.12 -22.51 31.76
CA VAL A 433 14.34 -21.76 32.16
C VAL A 433 15.44 -22.63 32.73
N LYS A 434 15.11 -23.79 33.36
CA LYS A 434 16.08 -24.73 33.92
C LYS A 434 16.46 -25.89 32.98
N LEU A 435 15.93 -25.89 31.72
CA LEU A 435 16.28 -26.91 30.73
C LEU A 435 17.78 -26.80 30.36
N VAL A 436 18.56 -27.83 30.74
CA VAL A 436 20.03 -27.91 30.50
C VAL A 436 20.34 -28.64 29.20
N SER A 437 19.57 -29.70 28.92
CA SER A 437 19.78 -30.53 27.73
C SER A 437 18.49 -31.05 27.14
N ILE A 438 18.47 -31.16 25.82
CA ILE A 438 17.43 -31.86 25.06
C ILE A 438 18.09 -32.78 24.06
N THR A 439 17.60 -34.03 23.98
CA THR A 439 18.07 -35.04 23.04
C THR A 439 17.04 -35.14 21.91
N MET A 440 17.47 -34.97 20.67
CA MET A 440 16.69 -35.15 19.46
C MET A 440 17.38 -36.22 18.57
N HIS A 441 16.59 -36.94 17.80
CA HIS A 441 17.09 -37.96 16.85
C HIS A 441 16.91 -37.50 15.39
N ASP A 442 17.45 -38.27 14.44
CA ASP A 442 17.53 -37.90 13.01
C ASP A 442 16.20 -38.03 12.21
N ARG A 443 15.07 -38.16 12.88
CA ARG A 443 13.75 -38.05 12.24
C ARG A 443 13.13 -36.67 12.39
N VAL A 444 13.59 -35.87 13.35
CA VAL A 444 13.09 -34.51 13.53
C VAL A 444 13.55 -33.64 12.36
N THR A 445 12.62 -33.03 11.66
CA THR A 445 12.90 -32.22 10.45
C THR A 445 12.68 -30.72 10.66
N ASN A 446 11.98 -30.34 11.72
CA ASN A 446 11.56 -28.96 11.97
C ASN A 446 11.66 -28.64 13.47
N ILE A 447 12.18 -27.44 13.75
CA ILE A 447 12.11 -26.77 15.05
C ILE A 447 11.17 -25.59 14.87
N GLY A 448 10.08 -25.58 15.64
CA GLY A 448 9.00 -24.57 15.55
C GLY A 448 9.42 -23.16 15.98
N GLU A 449 8.49 -22.25 15.83
CA GLU A 449 8.68 -20.86 16.29
C GLU A 449 8.73 -20.82 17.82
N TYR A 450 9.67 -20.06 18.38
CA TYR A 450 9.90 -19.97 19.82
C TYR A 450 10.10 -21.32 20.56
N ALA A 451 10.30 -22.41 19.86
CA ALA A 451 10.25 -23.75 20.44
C ALA A 451 11.12 -23.93 21.69
N PHE A 452 12.28 -23.28 21.76
CA PHE A 452 13.21 -23.25 22.90
C PHE A 452 13.45 -21.83 23.42
N GLY A 453 12.51 -20.93 23.15
CA GLY A 453 12.63 -19.55 23.63
C GLY A 453 12.71 -19.53 25.16
N GLU A 454 13.53 -18.62 25.72
CA GLU A 454 13.74 -18.44 27.16
C GLU A 454 14.27 -19.70 27.92
N CYS A 455 14.82 -20.68 27.20
CA CYS A 455 15.55 -21.79 27.84
C CYS A 455 16.89 -21.28 28.34
N ALA A 456 16.86 -20.47 29.42
CA ALA A 456 18.02 -19.72 29.89
C ALA A 456 19.21 -20.60 30.33
N SER A 457 18.97 -21.85 30.78
CA SER A 457 20.03 -22.79 31.21
C SER A 457 20.58 -23.66 30.09
N LEU A 458 20.02 -23.59 28.88
CA LEU A 458 20.46 -24.44 27.73
C LEU A 458 21.81 -23.98 27.24
N LYS A 459 22.86 -24.79 27.54
CA LYS A 459 24.26 -24.43 27.21
C LYS A 459 24.65 -24.86 25.80
N ASN A 460 24.24 -26.07 25.42
CA ASN A 460 24.55 -26.68 24.15
C ASN A 460 23.32 -27.45 23.64
N ILE A 461 23.15 -27.44 22.34
CA ILE A 461 22.12 -28.27 21.69
C ILE A 461 22.71 -28.89 20.44
N THR A 462 22.48 -30.18 20.25
CA THR A 462 22.82 -30.87 19.01
C THR A 462 21.61 -30.82 18.09
N ILE A 463 21.75 -30.14 16.96
CA ILE A 463 20.74 -30.09 15.92
C ILE A 463 20.98 -31.27 14.97
N PRO A 464 20.04 -32.22 14.83
CA PRO A 464 20.16 -33.37 13.92
C PRO A 464 20.35 -32.96 12.46
N ASP A 465 21.04 -33.77 11.68
CA ASP A 465 21.27 -33.52 10.25
C ASP A 465 19.98 -33.56 9.39
N SER A 466 18.91 -34.10 9.93
CA SER A 466 17.57 -34.13 9.32
C SER A 466 16.82 -32.78 9.35
N ILE A 467 17.23 -31.85 10.23
CA ILE A 467 16.56 -30.57 10.40
C ILE A 467 16.69 -29.74 9.12
N THR A 468 15.51 -29.34 8.57
CA THR A 468 15.39 -28.48 7.37
C THR A 468 15.00 -27.07 7.71
N LYS A 469 14.30 -26.86 8.85
CA LYS A 469 13.78 -25.55 9.27
C LYS A 469 14.07 -25.31 10.75
N ILE A 470 14.59 -24.10 11.05
CA ILE A 470 14.68 -23.52 12.39
C ILE A 470 13.73 -22.33 12.41
N GLY A 471 12.70 -22.37 13.25
CA GLY A 471 11.62 -21.39 13.31
C GLY A 471 12.08 -19.98 13.73
N GLN A 472 11.18 -19.04 13.58
CA GLN A 472 11.36 -17.67 14.06
C GLN A 472 11.54 -17.69 15.59
N ARG A 473 12.57 -16.96 16.10
CA ARG A 473 12.83 -16.88 17.54
C ARG A 473 12.99 -18.24 18.25
N ALA A 474 13.33 -19.30 17.52
CA ALA A 474 13.38 -20.66 18.06
C ALA A 474 14.25 -20.80 19.32
N PHE A 475 15.34 -20.03 19.44
CA PHE A 475 16.27 -20.00 20.59
C PHE A 475 16.35 -18.60 21.22
N ILE A 476 15.29 -17.80 21.08
CA ILE A 476 15.28 -16.45 21.68
C ILE A 476 15.56 -16.52 23.18
N PHE A 477 16.45 -15.67 23.69
CA PHE A 477 16.85 -15.59 25.12
C PHE A 477 17.39 -16.89 25.72
N CYS A 478 17.95 -17.80 24.91
CA CYS A 478 18.78 -18.89 25.44
C CYS A 478 20.12 -18.33 25.94
N THR A 479 20.09 -17.66 27.09
CA THR A 479 21.19 -16.82 27.58
C THR A 479 22.48 -17.59 27.91
N SER A 480 22.38 -18.90 28.17
CA SER A 480 23.55 -19.76 28.43
C SER A 480 24.11 -20.45 27.19
N LEU A 481 23.44 -20.38 26.03
CA LEU A 481 23.87 -21.04 24.80
C LEU A 481 25.22 -20.47 24.33
N THR A 482 26.25 -21.32 24.24
CA THR A 482 27.63 -20.89 23.91
C THR A 482 27.99 -21.10 22.45
N SER A 483 27.46 -22.14 21.84
CA SER A 483 27.70 -22.47 20.43
C SER A 483 26.55 -23.26 19.84
N ILE A 484 26.40 -23.18 18.53
CA ILE A 484 25.44 -23.98 17.77
C ILE A 484 26.02 -24.33 16.40
N VAL A 485 25.74 -25.54 15.93
CA VAL A 485 26.09 -25.99 14.58
C VAL A 485 24.81 -26.08 13.74
N ILE A 486 24.82 -25.42 12.61
CA ILE A 486 23.72 -25.47 11.61
C ILE A 486 24.00 -26.62 10.64
N PRO A 487 23.15 -27.65 10.59
CA PRO A 487 23.36 -28.83 9.74
C PRO A 487 23.25 -28.54 8.24
N ASN A 488 23.63 -29.54 7.44
CA ASN A 488 23.65 -29.43 5.98
C ASN A 488 22.27 -29.32 5.35
N ALA A 489 21.22 -29.91 5.96
CA ALA A 489 19.85 -29.92 5.43
C ALA A 489 19.08 -28.62 5.69
N VAL A 490 19.54 -27.76 6.60
CA VAL A 490 18.82 -26.52 6.95
C VAL A 490 18.72 -25.61 5.75
N THR A 491 17.47 -25.33 5.35
CA THR A 491 17.11 -24.43 4.24
C THR A 491 16.51 -23.12 4.72
N TYR A 492 16.02 -23.07 5.95
CA TYR A 492 15.38 -21.87 6.53
C TYR A 492 15.80 -21.69 8.00
N ILE A 493 16.22 -20.47 8.32
CA ILE A 493 16.44 -19.96 9.68
C ILE A 493 15.57 -18.72 9.83
N GLY A 494 14.64 -18.76 10.77
CA GLY A 494 13.68 -17.67 11.02
C GLY A 494 14.34 -16.42 11.59
N GLU A 495 13.66 -15.30 11.46
CA GLU A 495 14.11 -14.03 12.05
C GLU A 495 14.27 -14.17 13.56
N TYR A 496 15.29 -13.52 14.09
CA TYR A 496 15.60 -13.53 15.53
C TYR A 496 15.82 -14.92 16.14
N ALA A 497 16.13 -15.95 15.36
CA ALA A 497 16.29 -17.32 15.87
C ALA A 497 17.25 -17.41 17.07
N PHE A 498 18.30 -16.59 17.12
CA PHE A 498 19.33 -16.57 18.19
C PHE A 498 19.33 -15.24 18.98
N PHE A 499 18.23 -14.49 18.95
CA PHE A 499 18.12 -13.21 19.62
C PHE A 499 18.24 -13.35 21.14
N GLY A 500 19.06 -12.53 21.79
CA GLY A 500 19.25 -12.57 23.23
C GLY A 500 20.08 -13.77 23.75
N CYS A 501 20.71 -14.54 22.86
CA CYS A 501 21.65 -15.59 23.25
C CYS A 501 22.99 -14.94 23.69
N THR A 502 22.99 -14.26 24.84
CA THR A 502 24.09 -13.39 25.29
C THR A 502 25.39 -14.09 25.54
N SER A 503 25.41 -15.41 25.75
CA SER A 503 26.64 -16.21 25.90
C SER A 503 27.20 -16.75 24.59
N LEU A 504 26.52 -16.56 23.47
CA LEU A 504 26.87 -17.18 22.18
C LEU A 504 28.19 -16.62 21.63
N VAL A 505 29.14 -17.49 21.32
CA VAL A 505 30.49 -17.15 20.83
C VAL A 505 30.65 -17.52 19.35
N THR A 506 30.02 -18.63 18.93
CA THR A 506 30.13 -19.12 17.55
C THR A 506 28.83 -19.76 17.05
N ILE A 507 28.54 -19.51 15.80
CA ILE A 507 27.53 -20.23 15.00
C ILE A 507 28.30 -20.87 13.83
N ASP A 508 28.44 -22.18 13.86
CA ASP A 508 29.12 -22.90 12.81
C ASP A 508 28.09 -23.47 11.81
N VAL A 509 28.42 -23.52 10.54
CA VAL A 509 27.55 -24.07 9.48
C VAL A 509 28.29 -25.22 8.80
N ASN A 510 27.63 -26.37 8.67
CA ASN A 510 28.18 -27.51 7.94
C ASN A 510 28.58 -27.05 6.52
N ALA A 511 29.81 -27.43 6.11
CA ALA A 511 30.39 -27.00 4.84
C ALA A 511 29.52 -27.36 3.62
N SER A 512 28.74 -28.47 3.71
CA SER A 512 27.84 -28.94 2.67
C SER A 512 26.49 -28.20 2.61
N ASN A 513 26.17 -27.31 3.58
CA ASN A 513 24.95 -26.56 3.57
C ASN A 513 24.88 -25.67 2.33
N LYS A 514 23.73 -25.68 1.63
CA LYS A 514 23.52 -24.97 0.36
C LYS A 514 22.97 -23.54 0.51
N ASN A 515 22.41 -23.22 1.66
CA ASN A 515 21.67 -21.98 1.90
C ASN A 515 22.42 -21.00 2.81
N TYR A 516 23.26 -21.54 3.72
CA TYR A 516 23.97 -20.76 4.73
C TYR A 516 25.46 -21.08 4.74
N THR A 517 26.21 -20.20 5.34
CA THR A 517 27.64 -20.38 5.60
C THR A 517 28.06 -19.61 6.85
N SER A 518 29.09 -20.04 7.51
CA SER A 518 29.69 -19.24 8.57
C SER A 518 31.12 -18.83 8.20
N VAL A 519 31.51 -17.65 8.69
CA VAL A 519 32.90 -17.16 8.58
C VAL A 519 33.33 -16.70 9.97
N ASN A 520 34.31 -17.35 10.52
CA ASN A 520 34.81 -17.11 11.89
C ASN A 520 33.65 -17.14 12.92
N GLY A 521 32.74 -18.12 12.78
CA GLY A 521 31.60 -18.27 13.68
C GLY A 521 30.46 -17.26 13.51
N ILE A 522 30.46 -16.43 12.46
CA ILE A 522 29.43 -15.45 12.13
C ILE A 522 28.54 -16.03 11.03
N LEU A 523 27.24 -16.00 11.22
CA LEU A 523 26.26 -16.58 10.29
C LEU A 523 25.92 -15.63 9.13
N PHE A 524 25.99 -16.15 7.91
CA PHE A 524 25.62 -15.49 6.66
C PHE A 524 24.68 -16.38 5.84
N ASN A 525 23.98 -15.77 4.88
CA ASN A 525 23.43 -16.50 3.75
C ASN A 525 24.59 -17.07 2.89
N LYS A 526 24.31 -18.07 2.04
CA LYS A 526 25.35 -18.80 1.27
C LYS A 526 26.25 -17.89 0.45
N ASP A 527 25.65 -16.88 -0.20
CA ASP A 527 26.36 -15.95 -1.09
C ASP A 527 27.10 -14.84 -0.33
N LYS A 528 27.01 -14.83 0.98
CA LYS A 528 27.60 -13.79 1.86
C LYS A 528 27.14 -12.37 1.53
N THR A 529 25.94 -12.23 0.96
CA THR A 529 25.32 -10.93 0.68
C THR A 529 24.50 -10.40 1.85
N GLU A 530 24.15 -11.29 2.78
CA GLU A 530 23.43 -10.95 4.01
C GLU A 530 24.15 -11.51 5.22
N ILE A 531 24.37 -10.67 6.22
CA ILE A 531 24.82 -11.07 7.54
C ILE A 531 23.60 -11.26 8.43
N ILE A 532 23.43 -12.47 8.95
CA ILE A 532 22.23 -12.90 9.68
C ILE A 532 22.42 -12.75 11.19
N CYS A 533 23.52 -13.28 11.74
CA CYS A 533 23.79 -13.18 13.16
C CYS A 533 25.29 -13.08 13.44
N TYR A 534 25.67 -12.07 14.18
CA TYR A 534 26.97 -11.93 14.81
C TYR A 534 26.83 -12.36 16.27
N PRO A 535 27.55 -13.41 16.74
CA PRO A 535 27.39 -13.90 18.10
C PRO A 535 27.71 -12.84 19.16
N PRO A 536 26.79 -12.56 20.11
CA PRO A 536 26.93 -11.44 21.04
C PRO A 536 28.17 -11.49 21.94
N ASN A 537 28.58 -12.70 22.36
CA ASN A 537 29.72 -12.87 23.29
C ASN A 537 31.07 -13.02 22.58
N LYS A 538 31.10 -12.82 21.25
CA LYS A 538 32.35 -12.82 20.50
C LYS A 538 33.31 -11.73 21.04
N LYS A 539 34.58 -12.05 21.24
CA LYS A 539 35.54 -11.18 21.97
C LYS A 539 36.17 -10.07 21.10
N ASP A 540 35.78 -9.98 19.83
CA ASP A 540 36.31 -8.97 18.92
C ASP A 540 35.95 -7.53 19.39
N LYS A 541 36.94 -6.63 19.36
CA LYS A 541 36.76 -5.22 19.68
C LYS A 541 36.32 -4.39 18.45
N SER A 542 36.58 -4.91 17.25
CA SER A 542 36.21 -4.27 16.00
C SER A 542 35.82 -5.30 14.95
N TYR A 543 34.91 -4.95 14.11
CA TYR A 543 34.46 -5.79 13.00
C TYR A 543 34.31 -5.02 11.69
N ASN A 544 34.94 -5.55 10.64
CA ASN A 544 34.79 -5.02 9.27
C ASN A 544 33.81 -5.91 8.53
N ILE A 545 32.63 -5.41 8.24
CA ILE A 545 31.63 -6.10 7.43
C ILE A 545 32.23 -6.32 6.03
N PRO A 546 32.22 -7.56 5.48
CA PRO A 546 32.84 -7.86 4.20
C PRO A 546 32.25 -7.03 3.04
N VAL A 547 33.12 -6.63 2.11
CA VAL A 547 32.69 -6.02 0.83
C VAL A 547 31.89 -7.06 0.06
N GLY A 548 30.67 -6.73 -0.33
CA GLY A 548 29.70 -7.65 -0.95
C GLY A 548 28.46 -7.88 -0.11
N VAL A 549 28.53 -7.68 1.21
CA VAL A 549 27.32 -7.65 2.04
C VAL A 549 26.45 -6.46 1.62
N THR A 550 25.19 -6.75 1.35
CA THR A 550 24.17 -5.77 0.91
C THR A 550 23.09 -5.57 1.96
N SER A 551 22.91 -6.53 2.87
CA SER A 551 21.89 -6.53 3.92
C SER A 551 22.46 -6.93 5.27
N ILE A 552 22.04 -6.24 6.31
CA ILE A 552 22.20 -6.58 7.72
C ILE A 552 20.81 -6.96 8.22
N SER A 553 20.61 -8.20 8.67
CA SER A 553 19.33 -8.71 9.13
C SER A 553 18.88 -8.06 10.44
N ASN A 554 17.64 -8.31 10.84
CA ASN A 554 17.09 -7.85 12.11
C ASN A 554 17.91 -8.45 13.28
N GLY A 555 18.28 -7.62 14.25
CA GLY A 555 19.02 -8.03 15.45
C GLY A 555 20.44 -8.57 15.22
N THR A 556 21.02 -8.42 14.03
CA THR A 556 22.32 -9.05 13.65
C THR A 556 23.43 -8.84 14.67
N PHE A 557 23.66 -7.61 15.16
CA PHE A 557 24.68 -7.25 16.14
C PHE A 557 24.09 -6.92 17.53
N ARG A 558 22.85 -7.34 17.80
CA ARG A 558 22.25 -7.05 19.09
C ARG A 558 23.06 -7.64 20.25
N ASP A 559 23.09 -6.91 21.37
CA ASP A 559 23.81 -7.28 22.59
C ASP A 559 25.33 -7.51 22.41
N CYS A 560 25.92 -7.07 21.28
CA CYS A 560 27.35 -7.19 21.00
C CYS A 560 28.16 -6.16 21.80
N SER A 561 28.14 -6.28 23.13
CA SER A 561 28.78 -5.34 24.05
C SER A 561 30.30 -5.30 23.96
N ASN A 562 30.95 -6.30 23.33
CA ASN A 562 32.41 -6.28 23.14
C ASN A 562 32.86 -5.37 21.99
N LEU A 563 32.01 -5.09 21.00
CA LEU A 563 32.35 -4.29 19.83
C LEU A 563 32.43 -2.80 20.15
N ILE A 564 33.59 -2.20 19.89
CA ILE A 564 33.84 -0.75 20.04
C ILE A 564 33.61 -0.02 18.70
N SER A 565 33.91 -0.71 17.57
CA SER A 565 33.77 -0.12 16.25
C SER A 565 33.31 -1.15 15.20
N ILE A 566 32.46 -0.70 14.28
CA ILE A 566 31.97 -1.48 13.13
C ILE A 566 32.16 -0.64 11.88
N ILE A 567 32.81 -1.22 10.86
CA ILE A 567 32.97 -0.58 9.54
C ILE A 567 32.01 -1.24 8.56
N MET A 568 31.03 -0.44 8.07
CA MET A 568 30.08 -0.86 7.04
C MET A 568 30.58 -0.46 5.66
N PRO A 569 30.66 -1.39 4.70
CA PRO A 569 31.02 -1.06 3.33
C PRO A 569 29.86 -0.34 2.59
N TYR A 570 30.19 0.36 1.51
CA TYR A 570 29.20 1.07 0.68
C TYR A 570 28.17 0.15 -0.01
N SER A 571 28.45 -1.16 -0.04
CA SER A 571 27.54 -2.19 -0.60
C SER A 571 26.29 -2.39 0.25
N VAL A 572 26.31 -2.09 1.54
CA VAL A 572 25.15 -2.23 2.43
C VAL A 572 24.04 -1.25 2.04
N LYS A 573 22.83 -1.79 1.82
CA LYS A 573 21.62 -1.06 1.40
C LYS A 573 20.45 -1.21 2.37
N LYS A 574 20.52 -2.21 3.26
CA LYS A 574 19.49 -2.48 4.27
C LYS A 574 20.13 -2.71 5.62
N ILE A 575 19.58 -2.07 6.64
CA ILE A 575 19.89 -2.29 8.06
C ILE A 575 18.57 -2.64 8.74
N GLY A 576 18.51 -3.81 9.35
CA GLY A 576 17.31 -4.35 9.97
C GLY A 576 16.91 -3.67 11.28
N TYR A 577 15.73 -4.00 11.78
CA TYR A 577 15.27 -3.64 13.11
C TYR A 577 16.23 -4.13 14.18
N THR A 578 16.44 -3.36 15.24
CA THR A 578 17.29 -3.73 16.38
C THR A 578 18.71 -4.17 15.99
N ALA A 579 19.17 -3.88 14.77
CA ALA A 579 20.39 -4.47 14.21
C ALA A 579 21.65 -4.22 15.08
N PHE A 580 21.74 -3.11 15.79
CA PHE A 580 22.82 -2.75 16.73
C PHE A 580 22.29 -2.46 18.14
N ASN A 581 21.07 -2.94 18.46
CA ASN A 581 20.48 -2.69 19.78
C ASN A 581 21.39 -3.21 20.89
N ASN A 582 21.55 -2.41 21.92
CA ASN A 582 22.37 -2.75 23.11
C ASN A 582 23.85 -3.06 22.81
N CYS A 583 24.42 -2.47 21.74
CA CYS A 583 25.87 -2.44 21.53
C CYS A 583 26.50 -1.40 22.46
N THR A 584 26.58 -1.70 23.76
CA THR A 584 26.86 -0.74 24.83
C THR A 584 28.23 -0.05 24.71
N ASN A 585 29.25 -0.70 24.11
CA ASN A 585 30.58 -0.14 23.92
C ASN A 585 30.84 0.45 22.52
N LEU A 586 29.85 0.43 21.62
CA LEU A 586 29.99 1.01 20.29
C LEU A 586 30.13 2.53 20.38
N THR A 587 31.29 3.09 19.99
CA THR A 587 31.56 4.53 20.15
C THR A 587 31.14 5.37 18.94
N SER A 588 31.27 4.82 17.76
CA SER A 588 30.90 5.54 16.53
C SER A 588 30.47 4.61 15.42
N ILE A 589 29.62 5.10 14.54
CA ILE A 589 29.18 4.36 13.36
C ILE A 589 28.96 5.31 12.17
N THR A 590 29.35 4.86 10.98
CA THR A 590 29.09 5.57 9.74
C THR A 590 28.08 4.79 8.92
N ILE A 591 26.90 5.36 8.70
CA ILE A 591 25.84 4.78 7.90
C ILE A 591 26.17 5.02 6.41
N PRO A 592 26.23 3.98 5.55
CA PRO A 592 26.59 4.11 4.15
C PRO A 592 25.58 4.92 3.33
N ASN A 593 26.08 5.65 2.33
CA ASN A 593 25.24 6.27 1.31
C ASN A 593 24.43 5.19 0.57
N GLY A 594 23.10 5.37 0.51
CA GLY A 594 22.17 4.42 -0.12
C GLY A 594 21.27 3.70 0.89
N ILE A 595 21.51 3.84 2.19
CA ILE A 595 20.54 3.53 3.24
C ILE A 595 19.44 4.60 3.16
N THR A 596 18.18 4.18 3.03
CA THR A 596 17.02 5.07 2.94
C THR A 596 16.20 5.12 4.23
N LYS A 597 16.34 4.10 5.08
CA LYS A 597 15.63 3.97 6.35
C LYS A 597 16.57 3.51 7.46
N ILE A 598 16.52 4.17 8.59
CA ILE A 598 17.05 3.68 9.87
C ILE A 598 15.84 3.10 10.61
N CYS A 599 15.80 1.78 10.73
CA CYS A 599 14.67 1.07 11.33
C CYS A 599 14.52 1.41 12.83
N GLY A 600 13.37 1.08 13.41
CA GLY A 600 13.15 1.26 14.84
C GLY A 600 14.15 0.47 15.68
N TRP A 601 14.51 1.00 16.83
CA TRP A 601 15.40 0.38 17.82
C TRP A 601 16.80 0.02 17.29
N THR A 602 17.17 0.50 16.08
CA THR A 602 18.43 0.08 15.42
C THR A 602 19.65 0.28 16.30
N PHE A 603 19.79 1.44 16.95
CA PHE A 603 20.90 1.79 17.86
C PHE A 603 20.43 2.00 19.30
N ASN A 604 19.26 1.50 19.66
CA ASN A 604 18.75 1.62 21.02
C ASN A 604 19.73 0.98 22.02
N GLY A 605 19.98 1.67 23.14
CA GLY A 605 20.89 1.17 24.18
C GLY A 605 22.38 1.22 23.83
N CYS A 606 22.77 1.89 22.74
CA CYS A 606 24.18 2.15 22.43
C CYS A 606 24.73 3.28 23.31
N ILE A 607 24.85 3.05 24.60
CA ILE A 607 25.17 4.08 25.62
C ILE A 607 26.49 4.82 25.39
N SER A 608 27.47 4.18 24.75
CA SER A 608 28.78 4.78 24.44
C SER A 608 28.84 5.48 23.09
N LEU A 609 27.76 5.44 22.29
CA LEU A 609 27.74 6.00 20.96
C LEU A 609 27.73 7.51 20.99
N ASN A 610 28.86 8.13 20.65
CA ASN A 610 29.06 9.56 20.73
C ASN A 610 29.01 10.28 19.37
N SER A 611 29.09 9.54 18.28
CA SER A 611 29.09 10.09 16.92
C SER A 611 28.39 9.19 15.91
N VAL A 612 27.42 9.76 15.20
CA VAL A 612 26.72 9.11 14.09
C VAL A 612 26.62 10.05 12.91
N LYS A 613 26.97 9.58 11.72
CA LYS A 613 26.74 10.31 10.49
C LYS A 613 25.57 9.68 9.72
N ILE A 614 24.47 10.40 9.65
CA ILE A 614 23.30 10.03 8.82
C ILE A 614 23.49 10.58 7.41
N PRO A 615 23.47 9.73 6.36
CA PRO A 615 23.61 10.21 4.98
C PRO A 615 22.33 10.87 4.44
N ASP A 616 22.49 11.74 3.43
CA ASP A 616 21.37 12.44 2.76
C ASP A 616 20.35 11.50 2.08
N SER A 617 20.67 10.23 1.92
CA SER A 617 19.77 9.22 1.37
C SER A 617 18.68 8.75 2.33
N VAL A 618 18.86 9.00 3.64
CA VAL A 618 17.88 8.59 4.67
C VAL A 618 16.66 9.48 4.60
N THR A 619 15.48 8.84 4.47
CA THR A 619 14.17 9.50 4.43
C THR A 619 13.34 9.24 5.69
N GLU A 620 13.68 8.20 6.45
CA GLU A 620 12.95 7.79 7.65
C GLU A 620 13.89 7.38 8.78
N ILE A 621 13.60 7.83 9.99
CA ILE A 621 14.22 7.38 11.26
C ILE A 621 13.10 6.80 12.12
N GLY A 622 13.16 5.51 12.40
CA GLY A 622 12.11 4.76 13.09
C GLY A 622 12.00 5.05 14.58
N ASN A 623 10.98 4.51 15.23
CA ASN A 623 10.74 4.67 16.66
C ASN A 623 11.95 4.19 17.47
N SER A 624 12.32 4.94 18.49
CA SER A 624 13.43 4.60 19.41
C SER A 624 14.77 4.26 18.73
N ALA A 625 15.00 4.75 17.51
CA ALA A 625 16.19 4.37 16.71
C ALA A 625 17.52 4.67 17.41
N PHE A 626 17.59 5.77 18.19
CA PHE A 626 18.73 6.19 19.01
C PHE A 626 18.33 6.41 20.48
N TYR A 627 17.35 5.65 20.96
CA TYR A 627 16.90 5.72 22.35
C TYR A 627 17.98 5.18 23.29
N CYS A 628 18.21 5.81 24.45
CA CYS A 628 19.29 5.45 25.39
C CYS A 628 20.69 5.46 24.73
N CYS A 629 20.95 6.42 23.81
CA CYS A 629 22.31 6.71 23.36
C CYS A 629 22.91 7.84 24.21
N ASP A 630 23.26 7.58 25.46
CA ASP A 630 23.54 8.57 26.50
C ASP A 630 24.74 9.46 26.18
N SER A 631 25.74 8.91 25.46
CA SER A 631 26.94 9.65 25.05
C SER A 631 26.72 10.49 23.79
N LEU A 632 25.61 10.34 23.08
CA LEU A 632 25.31 11.10 21.88
C LEU A 632 24.80 12.50 22.29
N LYS A 633 25.63 13.51 22.18
CA LYS A 633 25.29 14.89 22.59
C LYS A 633 24.70 15.73 21.46
N SER A 634 24.82 15.28 20.25
CA SER A 634 24.18 15.96 19.12
C SER A 634 23.98 15.06 17.93
N LEU A 635 23.00 15.39 17.08
CA LEU A 635 22.76 14.66 15.83
C LEU A 635 22.35 15.63 14.72
N THR A 636 22.97 15.45 13.55
CA THR A 636 22.58 16.18 12.35
C THR A 636 21.52 15.38 11.59
N ILE A 637 20.36 15.99 11.41
CA ILE A 637 19.25 15.41 10.65
C ILE A 637 19.30 15.93 9.22
N PRO A 638 19.56 15.07 8.21
CA PRO A 638 19.55 15.47 6.82
C PRO A 638 18.19 15.98 6.38
N ARG A 639 18.16 16.88 5.39
CA ARG A 639 16.90 17.39 4.81
C ARG A 639 16.05 16.31 4.15
N GLY A 640 16.66 15.19 3.74
CA GLY A 640 15.98 14.05 3.14
C GLY A 640 15.03 13.35 4.09
N VAL A 641 15.23 13.48 5.39
CA VAL A 641 14.40 12.85 6.42
C VAL A 641 13.03 13.53 6.44
N THR A 642 11.99 12.74 6.16
CA THR A 642 10.58 13.15 6.11
C THR A 642 9.76 12.65 7.30
N GLN A 643 10.27 11.58 7.94
CA GLN A 643 9.63 10.94 9.09
C GLN A 643 10.65 10.65 10.20
N ILE A 644 10.28 10.97 11.44
CA ILE A 644 11.04 10.63 12.66
C ILE A 644 10.03 10.09 13.65
N GLY A 645 10.27 8.87 14.11
CA GLY A 645 9.38 8.14 15.00
C GLY A 645 9.42 8.65 16.44
N SER A 646 8.54 8.10 17.27
CA SER A 646 8.47 8.42 18.70
C SER A 646 9.76 7.99 19.41
N TYR A 647 10.24 8.81 20.33
CA TYR A 647 11.46 8.58 21.13
C TYR A 647 12.71 8.27 20.29
N ALA A 648 12.71 8.64 19.00
CA ALA A 648 13.72 8.22 18.05
C ALA A 648 15.12 8.78 18.37
N ILE A 649 15.22 9.99 18.91
CA ILE A 649 16.46 10.73 19.05
C ILE A 649 16.47 11.50 20.37
N GLY A 650 17.56 11.42 21.12
CA GLY A 650 17.84 12.27 22.28
C GLY A 650 17.06 11.92 23.56
N PHE A 651 16.42 10.77 23.61
CA PHE A 651 15.71 10.29 24.81
C PHE A 651 16.48 9.20 25.53
N VAL A 652 16.38 9.23 26.90
CA VAL A 652 16.95 8.26 27.84
C VAL A 652 15.90 7.96 28.91
N GLY A 653 15.49 6.71 29.09
CA GLY A 653 14.39 6.37 30.01
C GLY A 653 13.01 6.91 29.57
N LEU A 654 11.98 6.64 30.34
CA LEU A 654 10.62 7.12 30.08
C LEU A 654 10.59 8.66 30.23
N GLU A 655 10.39 9.39 29.13
CA GLU A 655 10.25 10.84 29.05
C GLU A 655 11.51 11.68 29.35
N ASN A 656 12.62 11.09 29.80
CA ASN A 656 13.84 11.81 30.08
C ASN A 656 14.63 12.08 28.79
N LYS A 657 15.25 13.24 28.70
CA LYS A 657 16.10 13.63 27.56
C LYS A 657 17.57 13.48 27.93
N THR A 658 18.42 13.21 26.94
CA THR A 658 19.86 13.27 27.09
C THR A 658 20.26 14.71 27.43
N ASP A 659 20.93 14.91 28.56
CA ASP A 659 21.35 16.24 29.01
C ASP A 659 22.21 16.95 27.96
N GLY A 660 21.85 18.20 27.65
CA GLY A 660 22.53 19.04 26.67
C GLY A 660 22.47 18.54 25.23
N PHE A 661 21.53 17.65 24.90
CA PHE A 661 21.40 17.13 23.52
C PHE A 661 20.92 18.20 22.54
N LYS A 662 21.62 18.34 21.41
CA LYS A 662 21.34 19.35 20.39
C LYS A 662 21.06 18.71 19.02
N ILE A 663 19.99 19.14 18.35
CA ILE A 663 19.64 18.72 17.00
C ILE A 663 20.10 19.78 15.98
N TYR A 664 20.94 19.36 15.04
CA TYR A 664 21.24 20.17 13.84
C TYR A 664 20.30 19.76 12.70
N CYS A 665 19.50 20.69 12.22
CA CYS A 665 18.49 20.41 11.21
C CYS A 665 18.30 21.58 10.26
N TYR A 666 17.45 21.39 9.26
CA TYR A 666 17.15 22.42 8.27
C TYR A 666 15.75 23.00 8.52
N SER A 667 15.56 24.26 8.15
CA SER A 667 14.26 24.92 8.29
C SER A 667 13.14 24.20 7.51
N ASN A 668 11.96 24.10 8.11
CA ASN A 668 10.77 23.44 7.57
C ASN A 668 10.97 21.95 7.22
N THR A 669 11.75 21.23 8.04
CA THR A 669 11.98 19.79 7.90
C THR A 669 11.41 18.99 9.07
N ALA A 670 11.31 17.66 8.90
CA ALA A 670 10.94 16.76 9.99
C ALA A 670 11.87 16.88 11.20
N GLY A 671 13.17 17.18 10.98
CA GLY A 671 14.12 17.40 12.06
C GLY A 671 13.78 18.63 12.92
N GLU A 672 13.42 19.75 12.30
CA GLU A 672 12.98 20.94 13.04
C GLU A 672 11.65 20.69 13.77
N LYS A 673 10.68 20.04 13.09
CA LYS A 673 9.40 19.68 13.70
C LYS A 673 9.59 18.77 14.91
N TYR A 674 10.43 17.74 14.78
CA TYR A 674 10.74 16.81 15.86
C TYR A 674 11.38 17.52 17.05
N ALA A 675 12.36 18.40 16.79
CA ALA A 675 13.02 19.18 17.85
C ALA A 675 12.03 20.06 18.62
N LYS A 676 11.17 20.79 17.92
CA LYS A 676 10.14 21.65 18.50
C LYS A 676 9.09 20.85 19.29
N ASN A 677 8.52 19.82 18.70
CA ASN A 677 7.47 19.03 19.34
C ASN A 677 7.94 18.33 20.61
N ASN A 678 9.22 17.99 20.68
CA ASN A 678 9.80 17.33 21.85
C ASN A 678 10.62 18.27 22.74
N GLY A 679 10.68 19.59 22.44
CA GLY A 679 11.37 20.58 23.23
C GLY A 679 12.89 20.33 23.34
N PHE A 680 13.55 19.93 22.24
CA PHE A 680 15.02 19.85 22.16
C PHE A 680 15.64 21.15 21.71
N ASP A 681 16.82 21.42 22.20
CA ASP A 681 17.67 22.46 21.61
C ASP A 681 18.02 22.11 20.17
N TYR A 682 17.91 23.08 19.28
CA TYR A 682 18.24 22.85 17.86
C TYR A 682 18.92 24.07 17.23
N GLU A 683 19.67 23.77 16.17
CA GLU A 683 20.31 24.78 15.34
C GLU A 683 19.99 24.56 13.87
N LEU A 684 19.58 25.64 13.19
CA LEU A 684 19.22 25.57 11.78
C LEU A 684 20.48 25.65 10.90
N ILE A 685 20.65 24.62 10.09
CA ILE A 685 21.68 24.56 9.05
C ILE A 685 21.18 25.34 7.83
N THR A 686 21.96 26.28 7.36
CA THR A 686 21.65 27.00 6.12
C THR A 686 21.84 26.08 4.91
N ALA A 687 20.81 26.00 4.07
CA ALA A 687 20.84 25.13 2.90
C ALA A 687 21.73 25.69 1.79
N GLU A 688 22.72 24.95 1.38
CA GLU A 688 23.50 25.28 0.17
C GLU A 688 22.62 25.21 -1.09
N LYS A 689 22.66 26.32 -1.86
CA LYS A 689 22.07 26.34 -3.19
C LYS A 689 22.98 25.59 -4.16
N PRO A 690 22.45 24.75 -5.07
CA PRO A 690 23.29 24.10 -6.06
C PRO A 690 23.97 25.13 -6.97
N ALA A 691 25.17 24.79 -7.43
CA ALA A 691 25.94 25.63 -8.36
C ALA A 691 25.17 25.88 -9.66
N LYS A 692 25.51 27.01 -10.31
CA LYS A 692 24.96 27.36 -11.63
C LYS A 692 25.26 26.24 -12.64
N VAL A 693 24.26 25.88 -13.44
CA VAL A 693 24.41 24.87 -14.48
C VAL A 693 25.41 25.32 -15.55
N THR A 694 26.41 24.47 -15.85
CA THR A 694 27.40 24.69 -16.88
C THR A 694 27.11 23.88 -18.15
N GLY A 695 27.73 24.22 -19.26
CA GLY A 695 27.61 23.46 -20.51
C GLY A 695 26.23 23.52 -21.14
N PHE A 696 25.37 24.47 -20.76
CA PHE A 696 24.03 24.59 -21.35
C PHE A 696 24.13 25.12 -22.77
N LYS A 697 23.75 24.26 -23.72
CA LYS A 697 23.85 24.57 -25.17
C LYS A 697 22.85 23.73 -25.98
N VAL A 698 22.71 24.09 -27.23
CA VAL A 698 21.94 23.31 -28.19
C VAL A 698 22.74 22.08 -28.62
N LYS A 699 22.13 20.89 -28.53
CA LYS A 699 22.67 19.62 -29.03
C LYS A 699 22.25 19.35 -30.46
N SER A 700 20.99 19.60 -30.80
CA SER A 700 20.47 19.41 -32.16
C SER A 700 19.26 20.29 -32.44
N ILE A 701 19.06 20.65 -33.69
CA ILE A 701 17.96 21.49 -34.17
C ILE A 701 17.22 20.76 -35.29
N PHE A 702 15.93 20.66 -35.16
CA PHE A 702 15.02 20.16 -36.21
C PHE A 702 13.96 21.21 -36.54
N SER A 703 13.02 20.86 -37.41
CA SER A 703 12.00 21.81 -37.81
C SER A 703 10.99 22.15 -36.70
N THR A 704 10.60 21.16 -35.88
CA THR A 704 9.60 21.32 -34.85
C THR A 704 10.09 20.99 -33.43
N ASN A 705 11.38 20.70 -33.31
CA ASN A 705 11.97 20.41 -32.00
C ASN A 705 13.45 20.85 -31.95
N VAL A 706 13.89 21.10 -30.70
CA VAL A 706 15.27 21.46 -30.37
C VAL A 706 15.68 20.62 -29.16
N THR A 707 16.80 19.93 -29.25
CA THR A 707 17.39 19.24 -28.09
C THR A 707 18.43 20.15 -27.45
N LEU A 708 18.25 20.41 -26.18
CA LEU A 708 19.17 21.13 -25.32
C LEU A 708 19.95 20.15 -24.47
N GLN A 709 21.19 20.45 -24.11
CA GLN A 709 22.04 19.65 -23.24
C GLN A 709 22.79 20.52 -22.25
N TRP A 710 23.20 19.92 -21.16
CA TRP A 710 23.99 20.58 -20.11
C TRP A 710 24.87 19.57 -19.36
N ASN A 711 25.78 20.05 -18.55
CA ASN A 711 26.65 19.22 -17.74
C ASN A 711 25.93 18.78 -16.45
N LYS A 712 26.21 17.57 -15.98
CA LYS A 712 25.73 17.08 -14.71
C LYS A 712 26.24 17.98 -13.57
N GLY A 713 25.33 18.48 -12.74
CA GLY A 713 25.68 19.23 -11.52
C GLY A 713 26.06 18.29 -10.37
N THR A 714 27.15 18.59 -9.66
CA THR A 714 27.68 17.74 -8.59
C THR A 714 26.74 17.64 -7.39
N THR A 715 25.99 18.71 -7.09
CA THR A 715 25.08 18.80 -5.93
C THR A 715 23.61 18.86 -6.34
N ALA A 716 23.30 18.75 -7.64
CA ALA A 716 21.93 18.84 -8.12
C ALA A 716 21.14 17.55 -7.86
N SER A 717 19.88 17.69 -7.44
CA SER A 717 18.89 16.60 -7.47
C SER A 717 18.17 16.54 -8.82
N GLY A 718 18.05 17.68 -9.50
CA GLY A 718 17.42 17.79 -10.80
C GLY A 718 17.53 19.19 -11.39
N TYR A 719 16.77 19.44 -12.45
CA TYR A 719 16.88 20.68 -13.24
C TYR A 719 15.52 21.25 -13.59
N GLN A 720 15.46 22.59 -13.68
CA GLN A 720 14.29 23.32 -14.16
C GLN A 720 14.67 24.08 -15.42
N LEU A 721 14.02 23.75 -16.56
CA LEU A 721 14.21 24.38 -17.85
C LEU A 721 13.03 25.32 -18.14
N GLN A 722 13.35 26.53 -18.57
CA GLN A 722 12.35 27.51 -18.98
C GLN A 722 12.54 27.93 -20.44
N GLN A 723 11.42 28.26 -21.05
CA GLN A 723 11.32 28.90 -22.36
C GLN A 723 10.71 30.29 -22.20
N TYR A 724 11.25 31.28 -22.91
CA TYR A 724 10.63 32.61 -22.98
C TYR A 724 9.47 32.58 -23.98
N LYS A 725 8.27 32.88 -23.51
CA LYS A 725 7.02 32.92 -24.30
C LYS A 725 6.16 34.10 -23.82
N ASP A 726 5.59 34.81 -24.76
CA ASP A 726 4.60 35.87 -24.50
C ASP A 726 5.06 36.86 -23.41
N GLY A 727 6.29 37.32 -23.50
CA GLY A 727 6.88 38.28 -22.57
C GLY A 727 7.38 37.72 -21.23
N LYS A 728 7.25 36.42 -20.96
CA LYS A 728 7.60 35.80 -19.68
C LYS A 728 8.33 34.45 -19.82
N TRP A 729 9.05 34.07 -18.75
CA TRP A 729 9.69 32.77 -18.63
C TRP A 729 8.72 31.72 -18.14
N VAL A 730 8.46 30.69 -18.93
CA VAL A 730 7.56 29.59 -18.61
C VAL A 730 8.38 28.30 -18.41
N THR A 731 8.15 27.61 -17.32
CA THR A 731 8.77 26.29 -17.07
C THR A 731 8.18 25.26 -18.04
N ILE A 732 9.06 24.64 -18.83
CA ILE A 732 8.68 23.64 -19.83
C ILE A 732 9.15 22.22 -19.48
N TYR A 733 10.04 22.10 -18.50
CA TYR A 733 10.54 20.82 -18.01
C TYR A 733 11.09 20.96 -16.61
N THR A 734 10.81 19.95 -15.78
CA THR A 734 11.43 19.74 -14.48
C THR A 734 11.94 18.29 -14.42
N GLY A 735 13.24 18.12 -14.61
CA GLY A 735 13.91 16.84 -14.50
C GLY A 735 14.14 16.47 -13.04
N THR A 736 13.84 15.24 -12.65
CA THR A 736 13.87 14.78 -11.26
C THR A 736 15.12 14.01 -10.87
N LYS A 737 16.02 13.80 -11.83
CA LYS A 737 17.29 13.10 -11.62
C LYS A 737 18.48 13.98 -11.98
N ALA A 738 19.54 13.90 -11.19
CA ALA A 738 20.81 14.58 -11.49
C ALA A 738 21.45 14.11 -12.81
N THR A 739 21.07 12.93 -13.28
CA THR A 739 21.53 12.34 -14.56
C THR A 739 20.77 12.85 -15.78
N ASP A 740 19.70 13.62 -15.61
CA ASP A 740 18.96 14.24 -16.71
C ASP A 740 19.76 15.41 -17.28
N THR A 741 20.60 15.15 -18.27
CA THR A 741 21.53 16.13 -18.85
C THR A 741 21.13 16.61 -20.25
N SER A 742 19.94 16.29 -20.70
CA SER A 742 19.36 16.77 -21.94
C SER A 742 17.84 16.74 -21.93
N TYR A 743 17.25 17.62 -22.74
CA TYR A 743 15.80 17.67 -22.95
C TYR A 743 15.45 18.11 -24.38
N THR A 744 14.46 17.46 -24.99
CA THR A 744 13.96 17.82 -26.31
C THR A 744 12.67 18.61 -26.21
N VAL A 745 12.75 19.89 -26.52
CA VAL A 745 11.57 20.77 -26.62
C VAL A 745 10.87 20.48 -27.94
N LYS A 746 9.61 20.05 -27.84
CA LYS A 746 8.77 19.63 -28.98
C LYS A 746 7.73 20.70 -29.33
N LYS A 747 7.03 20.49 -30.46
CA LYS A 747 5.92 21.36 -30.94
C LYS A 747 6.32 22.82 -31.18
N LEU A 748 7.56 23.09 -31.53
CA LEU A 748 8.01 24.41 -31.97
C LEU A 748 7.52 24.70 -33.41
N LYS A 749 7.40 25.97 -33.78
CA LYS A 749 7.09 26.36 -35.14
C LYS A 749 8.35 26.27 -36.00
N ALA A 750 8.25 25.63 -37.16
CA ALA A 750 9.39 25.50 -38.10
C ALA A 750 9.76 26.85 -38.70
N GLY A 751 11.07 27.02 -38.99
CA GLY A 751 11.56 28.21 -39.59
C GLY A 751 11.36 29.51 -38.80
N THR A 752 11.30 29.38 -37.48
CA THR A 752 11.05 30.49 -36.54
C THR A 752 12.34 30.88 -35.84
N ALA A 753 12.59 32.20 -35.76
CA ALA A 753 13.73 32.76 -35.06
C ALA A 753 13.49 33.01 -33.59
N GLY A 754 14.57 33.01 -32.80
CA GLY A 754 14.60 33.66 -31.50
C GLY A 754 13.95 32.92 -30.36
N TYR A 755 13.82 31.60 -30.45
CA TYR A 755 13.47 30.84 -29.22
C TYR A 755 14.59 31.02 -28.20
N ARG A 756 14.19 31.32 -26.94
CA ARG A 756 15.12 31.56 -25.83
C ARG A 756 14.84 30.56 -24.71
N PHE A 757 15.91 30.01 -24.16
CA PHE A 757 15.87 29.01 -23.11
C PHE A 757 16.89 29.36 -22.02
N ARG A 758 16.55 29.00 -20.77
CA ARG A 758 17.45 29.01 -19.62
C ARG A 758 17.20 27.84 -18.73
N ILE A 759 18.20 27.43 -17.98
CA ILE A 759 18.12 26.29 -17.07
C ILE A 759 18.72 26.65 -15.72
N ARG A 760 18.25 26.05 -14.66
CA ARG A 760 18.89 26.05 -13.34
C ARG A 760 18.83 24.67 -12.73
N ALA A 761 19.79 24.35 -11.88
CA ALA A 761 19.73 23.20 -11.03
C ALA A 761 18.85 23.47 -9.82
N TYR A 762 18.29 22.45 -9.25
CA TYR A 762 17.75 22.46 -7.90
C TYR A 762 18.29 21.28 -7.09
N LYS A 763 18.42 21.47 -5.77
CA LYS A 763 18.61 20.41 -4.79
C LYS A 763 17.31 20.22 -4.04
N THR A 764 16.85 19.00 -3.92
CA THR A 764 15.67 18.66 -3.14
C THR A 764 16.13 18.30 -1.73
N TYR A 765 15.43 18.85 -0.78
CA TYR A 765 15.63 18.62 0.63
C TYR A 765 14.24 18.37 1.24
N GLY A 766 13.91 17.10 1.44
CA GLY A 766 12.54 16.72 1.76
C GLY A 766 11.57 17.16 0.67
N ASN A 767 10.49 17.82 1.02
CA ASN A 767 9.50 18.34 0.07
C ASN A 767 9.85 19.72 -0.53
N THR A 768 10.96 20.33 -0.12
CA THR A 768 11.36 21.66 -0.61
C THR A 768 12.49 21.59 -1.63
N LYS A 769 12.43 22.45 -2.65
CA LYS A 769 13.49 22.60 -3.65
C LYS A 769 14.24 23.91 -3.46
N GLN A 770 15.55 23.82 -3.26
CA GLN A 770 16.46 24.98 -3.31
C GLN A 770 17.01 25.12 -4.72
N TYR A 771 16.84 26.29 -5.30
CA TYR A 771 17.22 26.56 -6.69
C TYR A 771 18.54 27.30 -6.77
N GLY A 772 19.44 26.83 -7.61
CA GLY A 772 20.63 27.56 -8.02
C GLY A 772 20.31 28.72 -8.98
N SER A 773 21.32 29.46 -9.33
CA SER A 773 21.22 30.56 -10.30
C SER A 773 20.89 30.06 -11.69
N TRP A 774 20.14 30.85 -12.46
CA TRP A 774 19.86 30.57 -13.86
C TRP A 774 21.15 30.57 -14.71
N SER A 775 21.20 29.69 -15.69
CA SER A 775 22.20 29.72 -16.75
C SER A 775 22.13 31.01 -17.56
N SER A 776 23.17 31.33 -18.35
CA SER A 776 23.03 32.23 -19.48
C SER A 776 21.96 31.70 -20.45
N GLU A 777 21.32 32.62 -21.19
CA GLU A 777 20.30 32.25 -22.15
C GLU A 777 20.92 31.58 -23.37
N VAL A 778 20.24 30.57 -23.86
CA VAL A 778 20.51 29.94 -25.15
C VAL A 778 19.42 30.40 -26.13
N LYS A 779 19.86 31.07 -27.20
CA LYS A 779 18.99 31.50 -28.31
C LYS A 779 19.13 30.53 -29.47
N VAL A 780 18.01 30.12 -30.07
CA VAL A 780 17.99 29.15 -31.14
C VAL A 780 16.89 29.42 -32.15
N ASN A 781 17.20 29.19 -33.41
CA ASN A 781 16.23 29.26 -34.50
C ASN A 781 15.92 27.83 -34.96
N THR A 782 14.69 27.54 -35.32
CA THR A 782 14.31 26.22 -35.82
C THR A 782 14.60 26.08 -37.34
N ASN A 783 14.90 24.85 -37.72
CA ASN A 783 15.07 24.52 -39.15
C ASN A 783 13.74 24.67 -39.91
N PRO A 784 13.76 24.99 -41.19
CA PRO A 784 12.57 24.92 -42.03
C PRO A 784 12.12 23.46 -42.19
N TYR A 785 10.87 23.29 -42.59
CA TYR A 785 10.38 21.95 -42.97
C TYR A 785 11.21 21.36 -44.13
N GLY A 786 11.26 20.05 -44.16
CA GLY A 786 11.79 19.32 -45.30
C GLY A 786 11.03 19.63 -46.60
N VAL A 787 11.63 19.38 -47.72
CA VAL A 787 11.02 19.62 -49.05
C VAL A 787 10.13 18.43 -49.43
N GLY A 788 8.83 18.69 -49.63
CA GLY A 788 7.88 17.73 -50.15
C GLY A 788 7.81 17.72 -51.68
N GLY A 789 7.26 16.64 -52.26
CA GLY A 789 6.96 16.55 -53.68
C GLY A 789 8.17 16.54 -54.59
N PHE A 790 9.36 16.24 -54.05
CA PHE A 790 10.60 16.18 -54.88
C PHE A 790 10.56 15.00 -55.87
N LYS A 791 10.55 15.32 -57.17
CA LYS A 791 10.50 14.33 -58.23
C LYS A 791 11.10 14.82 -59.55
N CYS A 792 11.44 13.91 -60.44
CA CYS A 792 11.75 14.21 -61.82
C CYS A 792 10.45 14.52 -62.56
N SER A 793 10.35 15.70 -63.15
CA SER A 793 9.19 16.12 -63.95
C SER A 793 9.37 15.87 -65.43
N SER A 794 10.56 15.98 -65.93
CA SER A 794 10.91 15.68 -67.31
C SER A 794 12.39 15.34 -67.48
N LYS A 795 12.71 14.63 -68.51
CA LYS A 795 14.10 14.23 -68.84
C LYS A 795 14.35 14.13 -70.33
N THR A 796 15.53 14.48 -70.74
CA THR A 796 15.99 14.35 -72.09
C THR A 796 17.22 13.44 -72.12
N SER A 797 17.94 13.41 -73.21
CA SER A 797 19.22 12.71 -73.30
C SER A 797 20.32 13.38 -72.48
N THR A 798 20.32 14.68 -72.27
CA THR A 798 21.40 15.44 -71.61
C THR A 798 20.90 16.30 -70.45
N SER A 799 19.67 16.20 -70.09
CA SER A 799 19.13 17.00 -68.98
C SER A 799 18.03 16.28 -68.22
N VAL A 800 17.85 16.68 -66.98
CA VAL A 800 16.78 16.24 -66.06
C VAL A 800 16.22 17.46 -65.39
N THR A 801 14.88 17.65 -65.45
CA THR A 801 14.18 18.70 -64.74
C THR A 801 13.56 18.10 -63.46
N LEU A 802 14.01 18.61 -62.33
CA LEU A 802 13.53 18.26 -61.00
C LEU A 802 12.54 19.31 -60.53
N LYS A 803 11.45 18.91 -59.92
CA LYS A 803 10.44 19.78 -59.35
C LYS A 803 10.17 19.38 -57.90
N TRP A 804 9.71 20.33 -57.12
CA TRP A 804 9.34 20.16 -55.71
C TRP A 804 8.27 21.16 -55.30
N ASN A 805 7.63 20.89 -54.14
CA ASN A 805 6.62 21.78 -53.61
C ASN A 805 7.26 23.00 -52.96
N LYS A 806 6.59 24.16 -53.02
CA LYS A 806 7.01 25.37 -52.34
C LYS A 806 6.99 25.10 -50.81
N GLY A 807 8.12 25.31 -50.16
CA GLY A 807 8.27 25.21 -48.72
C GLY A 807 7.69 26.44 -48.01
N THR A 808 6.73 26.25 -47.13
CA THR A 808 6.06 27.33 -46.39
C THR A 808 6.99 28.13 -45.47
N THR A 809 8.05 27.49 -44.99
CA THR A 809 9.02 28.12 -44.06
C THR A 809 10.41 28.35 -44.71
N ALA A 810 10.59 28.05 -45.96
CA ALA A 810 11.87 28.14 -46.64
C ALA A 810 12.15 29.57 -47.08
N SER A 811 13.42 29.99 -47.02
CA SER A 811 13.97 31.14 -47.80
C SER A 811 14.45 30.69 -49.16
N GLY A 812 14.86 29.45 -49.30
CA GLY A 812 15.37 28.89 -50.56
C GLY A 812 15.70 27.42 -50.41
N TYR A 813 16.40 26.86 -51.42
CA TYR A 813 16.66 25.42 -51.54
C TYR A 813 18.10 25.13 -51.91
N GLN A 814 18.61 24.00 -51.44
CA GLN A 814 19.88 23.44 -51.81
C GLN A 814 19.66 22.07 -52.45
N LEU A 815 20.03 21.95 -53.75
CA LEU A 815 19.91 20.71 -54.50
C LEU A 815 21.28 20.08 -54.63
N GLN A 816 21.39 18.81 -54.38
CA GLN A 816 22.64 18.03 -54.56
C GLN A 816 22.44 16.90 -55.52
N GLN A 817 23.52 16.60 -56.24
CA GLN A 817 23.69 15.41 -57.05
C GLN A 817 24.79 14.54 -56.45
N TYR A 818 24.61 13.24 -56.49
CA TYR A 818 25.64 12.27 -56.09
C TYR A 818 26.64 12.09 -57.25
N LYS A 819 27.91 12.42 -57.04
CA LYS A 819 29.01 12.34 -58.02
C LYS A 819 30.26 11.83 -57.31
N ASN A 820 30.96 10.86 -57.96
CA ASN A 820 32.26 10.37 -57.49
C ASN A 820 32.24 10.02 -55.97
N GLY A 821 31.26 9.25 -55.54
CA GLY A 821 31.18 8.79 -54.17
C GLY A 821 30.60 9.80 -53.14
N LYS A 822 30.31 11.04 -53.53
CA LYS A 822 29.88 12.10 -52.62
C LYS A 822 28.75 12.98 -53.16
N TRP A 823 28.03 13.64 -52.25
CA TRP A 823 26.96 14.58 -52.58
C TRP A 823 27.57 15.95 -52.89
N VAL A 824 27.33 16.46 -54.08
CA VAL A 824 27.82 17.78 -54.53
C VAL A 824 26.64 18.70 -54.74
N THR A 825 26.70 19.91 -54.18
CA THR A 825 25.69 20.96 -54.44
C THR A 825 25.76 21.43 -55.89
N ILE A 826 24.68 21.31 -56.60
CA ILE A 826 24.58 21.72 -58.01
C ILE A 826 23.66 22.93 -58.21
N TYR A 827 22.87 23.31 -57.17
CA TYR A 827 22.00 24.47 -57.25
C TYR A 827 21.70 24.97 -55.86
N THR A 828 21.68 26.28 -55.69
CA THR A 828 21.17 26.97 -54.52
C THR A 828 20.17 28.03 -54.99
N GLY A 829 18.87 27.72 -54.81
CA GLY A 829 17.79 28.65 -55.10
C GLY A 829 17.61 29.63 -53.96
N THR A 830 17.55 30.92 -54.21
CA THR A 830 17.55 32.00 -53.23
C THR A 830 16.13 32.47 -52.83
N LYS A 831 15.12 31.99 -53.53
CA LYS A 831 13.70 32.32 -53.24
C LYS A 831 12.89 31.05 -53.00
N ALA A 832 11.93 31.13 -52.08
CA ALA A 832 11.02 30.03 -51.82
C ALA A 832 10.13 29.65 -53.02
N THR A 833 10.00 30.55 -53.98
CA THR A 833 9.26 30.32 -55.23
C THR A 833 10.02 29.54 -56.27
N ASN A 834 11.33 29.32 -56.09
CA ASN A 834 12.15 28.47 -56.97
C ASN A 834 11.81 27.01 -56.74
N THR A 835 10.84 26.45 -57.46
CA THR A 835 10.31 25.09 -57.23
C THR A 835 10.70 24.07 -58.32
N SER A 836 11.64 24.47 -59.19
CA SER A 836 12.19 23.57 -60.21
C SER A 836 13.62 23.94 -60.55
N TYR A 837 14.36 22.97 -61.03
CA TYR A 837 15.71 23.15 -61.59
C TYR A 837 16.01 22.10 -62.64
N THR A 838 16.59 22.54 -63.74
CA THR A 838 17.02 21.66 -64.86
C THR A 838 18.51 21.42 -64.76
N VAL A 839 18.91 20.21 -64.44
CA VAL A 839 20.29 19.74 -64.48
C VAL A 839 20.64 19.45 -65.96
N LYS A 840 21.62 20.18 -66.47
CA LYS A 840 22.06 20.07 -67.85
C LYS A 840 23.42 19.34 -67.96
N LYS A 841 23.90 19.07 -69.20
CA LYS A 841 25.20 18.41 -69.50
C LYS A 841 25.36 17.05 -68.85
N LEU A 842 24.28 16.29 -68.72
CA LEU A 842 24.33 14.92 -68.31
C LEU A 842 24.71 14.00 -69.48
N LYS A 843 25.27 12.83 -69.19
CA LYS A 843 25.58 11.82 -70.22
C LYS A 843 24.25 11.10 -70.56
N ALA A 844 24.05 10.97 -71.92
CA ALA A 844 22.88 10.29 -72.46
C ALA A 844 22.97 8.77 -72.21
N GLY A 845 21.76 8.17 -71.98
CA GLY A 845 21.70 6.73 -71.81
C GLY A 845 22.38 6.24 -70.54
N THR A 846 22.49 7.09 -69.51
CA THR A 846 23.19 6.78 -68.24
C THR A 846 22.18 6.48 -67.16
N ALA A 847 22.42 5.40 -66.44
CA ALA A 847 21.58 4.99 -65.27
C ALA A 847 22.00 5.66 -64.00
N GLY A 848 21.04 5.80 -63.10
CA GLY A 848 21.27 6.01 -61.66
C GLY A 848 21.79 7.38 -61.25
N TYR A 849 21.50 8.46 -62.01
CA TYR A 849 21.70 9.78 -61.44
C TYR A 849 20.85 9.94 -60.19
N ARG A 850 21.49 10.31 -59.09
CA ARG A 850 20.84 10.46 -57.77
C ARG A 850 20.84 11.92 -57.35
N PHE A 851 19.69 12.37 -56.92
CA PHE A 851 19.49 13.76 -56.47
C PHE A 851 18.77 13.79 -55.12
N ARG A 852 19.07 14.78 -54.30
CA ARG A 852 18.35 15.13 -53.10
C ARG A 852 18.28 16.64 -52.95
N ILE A 853 17.24 17.08 -52.21
CA ILE A 853 17.02 18.51 -51.98
C ILE A 853 16.72 18.75 -50.52
N ARG A 854 17.07 19.92 -50.03
CA ARG A 854 16.61 20.41 -48.75
C ARG A 854 16.29 21.90 -48.86
N ALA A 855 15.36 22.33 -47.98
CA ALA A 855 15.07 23.73 -47.77
C ALA A 855 16.13 24.36 -46.85
N TYR A 856 16.32 25.66 -46.96
CA TYR A 856 17.00 26.40 -45.91
C TYR A 856 16.19 27.66 -45.57
N LYS A 857 16.37 28.14 -44.33
CA LYS A 857 15.89 29.44 -43.85
C LYS A 857 17.11 30.30 -43.54
N THR A 858 17.07 31.54 -43.94
CA THR A 858 18.11 32.51 -43.63
C THR A 858 17.74 33.32 -42.41
N TYR A 859 18.64 33.40 -41.45
CA TYR A 859 18.56 34.22 -40.25
C TYR A 859 19.79 35.10 -40.18
N GLY A 860 19.61 36.42 -40.48
CA GLY A 860 20.76 37.28 -40.72
C GLY A 860 21.63 36.72 -41.84
N ASN A 861 22.92 36.57 -41.61
CA ASN A 861 23.88 36.04 -42.58
C ASN A 861 24.02 34.48 -42.55
N THR A 862 23.28 33.81 -41.69
CA THR A 862 23.40 32.35 -41.52
C THR A 862 22.23 31.59 -42.16
N LYS A 863 22.55 30.48 -42.86
CA LYS A 863 21.54 29.55 -43.39
C LYS A 863 21.40 28.36 -42.47
N GLN A 864 20.18 28.09 -42.03
CA GLN A 864 19.83 26.84 -41.33
C GLN A 864 19.05 25.94 -42.30
N TYR A 865 19.38 24.67 -42.28
CA TYR A 865 18.91 23.71 -43.28
C TYR A 865 17.91 22.73 -42.67
N GLY A 866 16.82 22.48 -43.37
CA GLY A 866 15.91 21.40 -43.07
C GLY A 866 16.51 20.04 -43.49
N SER A 867 15.75 19.00 -43.22
CA SER A 867 16.13 17.63 -43.59
C SER A 867 16.23 17.48 -45.12
N TRP A 868 17.11 16.60 -45.55
CA TRP A 868 17.15 16.17 -46.93
C TRP A 868 15.87 15.42 -47.30
N SER A 869 15.42 15.59 -48.55
CA SER A 869 14.40 14.75 -49.15
C SER A 869 14.89 13.31 -49.30
N SER A 870 13.95 12.40 -49.52
CA SER A 870 14.29 11.11 -50.14
C SER A 870 15.03 11.33 -51.48
N GLU A 871 15.87 10.40 -51.82
CA GLU A 871 16.62 10.45 -53.09
C GLU A 871 15.71 10.21 -54.29
N VAL A 872 15.91 11.01 -55.30
CA VAL A 872 15.29 10.79 -56.61
C VAL A 872 16.36 10.19 -57.53
N LYS A 873 16.13 8.97 -57.97
CA LYS A 873 16.99 8.27 -58.94
C LYS A 873 16.41 8.44 -60.35
N VAL A 874 17.24 8.88 -61.29
CA VAL A 874 16.78 9.15 -62.67
C VAL A 874 17.79 8.60 -63.66
N ASN A 875 17.30 8.00 -64.72
CA ASN A 875 18.08 7.58 -65.87
C ASN A 875 17.82 8.56 -67.02
N THR A 876 18.84 8.95 -67.76
CA THR A 876 18.68 9.83 -68.95
C THR A 876 18.22 9.01 -70.13
N ASN A 877 17.53 9.69 -71.04
CA ASN A 877 17.11 9.09 -72.30
C ASN A 877 18.36 8.87 -73.21
N PRO A 878 18.33 7.89 -74.06
CA PRO A 878 19.37 7.76 -75.11
C PRO A 878 19.27 8.93 -76.09
N TYR A 879 20.38 9.17 -76.88
CA TYR A 879 20.33 10.11 -77.98
C TYR A 879 19.27 9.70 -79.00
N GLY A 880 18.75 10.67 -79.71
CA GLY A 880 17.95 10.44 -80.88
C GLY A 880 18.73 9.70 -81.96
N VAL A 881 18.00 9.12 -82.87
CA VAL A 881 18.60 8.35 -84.01
C VAL A 881 19.04 9.32 -85.14
N GLY A 882 20.32 9.27 -85.44
CA GLY A 882 20.90 9.98 -86.63
C GLY A 882 20.95 9.12 -87.87
N GLY A 883 21.08 9.76 -89.01
CA GLY A 883 21.27 9.08 -90.32
C GLY A 883 20.08 8.23 -90.77
N PHE A 884 18.85 8.53 -90.29
CA PHE A 884 17.65 7.83 -90.70
C PHE A 884 17.28 8.13 -92.13
N LYS A 885 17.41 7.14 -93.03
CA LYS A 885 17.17 7.22 -94.50
C LYS A 885 16.66 5.93 -95.09
N ALA A 886 16.10 6.02 -96.23
CA ALA A 886 15.89 4.84 -97.03
C ALA A 886 17.17 4.32 -97.61
N LYS A 887 17.51 3.06 -97.50
CA LYS A 887 18.64 2.38 -98.09
C LYS A 887 18.31 1.83 -99.51
N SER A 888 17.06 1.29 -99.59
CA SER A 888 16.55 0.75 -100.81
C SER A 888 15.00 0.72 -100.81
N THR A 889 14.46 0.76 -102.04
CA THR A 889 13.03 0.66 -102.20
C THR A 889 12.71 -0.40 -103.28
N ALA A 890 11.76 -1.25 -103.10
CA ALA A 890 11.20 -2.23 -104.00
C ALA A 890 9.68 -1.98 -104.21
N LYS A 891 9.01 -2.75 -105.05
CA LYS A 891 7.58 -2.59 -105.30
C LYS A 891 6.74 -2.81 -104.07
N THR A 892 7.12 -3.75 -103.21
CA THR A 892 6.33 -4.11 -101.99
C THR A 892 7.11 -3.98 -100.71
N SER A 893 8.30 -3.34 -100.71
CA SER A 893 9.13 -3.16 -99.52
C SER A 893 9.98 -1.94 -99.52
N ILE A 894 10.32 -1.43 -98.35
CA ILE A 894 11.27 -0.32 -98.15
C ILE A 894 12.27 -0.76 -97.11
N THR A 895 13.55 -0.77 -97.39
CA THR A 895 14.63 -0.97 -96.46
C THR A 895 15.07 0.41 -95.92
N LEU A 896 14.88 0.59 -94.66
CA LEU A 896 15.26 1.79 -93.89
C LEU A 896 16.54 1.51 -93.15
N GLY A 897 17.41 2.50 -93.05
CA GLY A 897 18.67 2.43 -92.34
C GLY A 897 18.89 3.62 -91.45
N TRP A 898 19.76 3.46 -90.50
CA TRP A 898 20.07 4.51 -89.50
C TRP A 898 21.47 4.26 -88.91
N ASN A 899 22.04 5.30 -88.29
CA ASN A 899 23.34 5.17 -87.66
C ASN A 899 23.19 4.42 -86.34
N LYS A 900 24.19 3.63 -85.94
CA LYS A 900 24.28 2.98 -84.65
C LYS A 900 24.28 4.04 -83.57
N GLY A 901 23.32 3.98 -82.68
CA GLY A 901 23.24 4.88 -81.54
C GLY A 901 24.21 4.46 -80.43
N THR A 902 25.10 5.33 -80.03
CA THR A 902 26.15 5.09 -79.06
C THR A 902 25.59 4.78 -77.66
N THR A 903 24.38 5.22 -77.36
CA THR A 903 23.72 5.06 -76.06
C THR A 903 22.46 4.18 -76.10
N ALA A 904 22.15 3.62 -77.26
CA ALA A 904 20.96 2.79 -77.47
C ALA A 904 21.16 1.32 -76.98
N SER A 905 20.12 0.73 -76.46
CA SER A 905 19.95 -0.74 -76.30
C SER A 905 19.26 -1.32 -77.58
N GLY A 906 18.49 -0.51 -78.27
CA GLY A 906 17.73 -0.89 -79.46
C GLY A 906 16.91 0.28 -80.01
N TYR A 907 16.03 -0.01 -80.95
CA TYR A 907 15.29 0.98 -81.71
C TYR A 907 13.86 0.61 -81.88
N GLN A 908 12.98 1.64 -81.97
CA GLN A 908 11.57 1.48 -82.29
C GLN A 908 11.26 2.31 -83.52
N LEU A 909 10.87 1.60 -84.55
CA LEU A 909 10.48 2.17 -85.84
C LEU A 909 8.95 2.18 -85.96
N GLN A 910 8.40 3.31 -86.33
CA GLN A 910 7.00 3.48 -86.63
C GLN A 910 6.67 3.90 -88.00
N GLN A 911 5.57 3.41 -88.52
CA GLN A 911 4.99 3.81 -89.82
C GLN A 911 3.69 4.54 -89.58
N TYR A 912 3.40 5.58 -90.25
CA TYR A 912 2.10 6.26 -90.19
C TYR A 912 1.08 5.49 -91.05
N LYS A 913 0.05 5.00 -90.42
CA LYS A 913 -1.08 4.20 -90.97
C LYS A 913 -2.39 4.62 -90.35
N GLY A 914 -3.41 4.83 -91.25
CA GLY A 914 -4.79 5.11 -90.71
C GLY A 914 -4.86 6.28 -89.72
N GLY A 915 -4.16 7.40 -90.00
CA GLY A 915 -4.15 8.56 -89.10
C GLY A 915 -3.30 8.47 -87.83
N LYS A 916 -2.62 7.36 -87.60
CA LYS A 916 -1.80 7.14 -86.39
C LYS A 916 -0.48 6.48 -86.60
N TRP A 917 0.46 6.66 -85.73
CA TRP A 917 1.78 6.02 -85.78
C TRP A 917 1.77 4.61 -85.18
N VAL A 918 2.03 3.60 -85.99
CA VAL A 918 2.05 2.19 -85.60
C VAL A 918 3.48 1.67 -85.54
N THR A 919 3.90 0.96 -84.51
CA THR A 919 5.21 0.32 -84.41
C THR A 919 5.30 -0.84 -85.39
N VAL A 920 6.22 -0.77 -86.29
CA VAL A 920 6.46 -1.80 -87.37
C VAL A 920 7.73 -2.59 -87.09
N TYR A 921 8.60 -2.14 -86.21
CA TYR A 921 9.83 -2.84 -85.86
C TYR A 921 10.34 -2.37 -84.51
N THR A 922 10.78 -3.34 -83.70
CA THR A 922 11.49 -3.10 -82.42
C THR A 922 12.83 -3.88 -82.50
N GLY A 923 13.90 -3.21 -82.74
CA GLY A 923 15.28 -3.79 -82.72
C GLY A 923 15.76 -3.92 -81.31
N THR A 924 16.20 -5.09 -80.88
CA THR A 924 16.58 -5.40 -79.46
C THR A 924 18.09 -5.22 -79.22
N LYS A 925 18.86 -4.97 -80.25
CA LYS A 925 20.32 -4.75 -80.18
C LYS A 925 20.69 -3.37 -80.78
N ALA A 926 21.69 -2.72 -80.20
CA ALA A 926 22.18 -1.44 -80.66
C ALA A 926 22.84 -1.53 -82.11
N THR A 927 23.19 -2.73 -82.45
CA THR A 927 23.80 -3.04 -83.84
C THR A 927 22.70 -3.24 -84.90
N SER A 928 21.43 -3.28 -84.54
CA SER A 928 20.33 -3.41 -85.50
C SER A 928 20.06 -2.06 -86.16
N THR A 929 20.86 -1.74 -87.24
CA THR A 929 20.85 -0.42 -87.88
C THR A 929 20.09 -0.40 -89.18
N SER A 930 19.30 -1.40 -89.49
CA SER A 930 18.40 -1.43 -90.66
C SER A 930 17.16 -2.29 -90.45
N CYS A 931 16.14 -2.03 -91.17
CA CYS A 931 14.86 -2.81 -91.11
C CYS A 931 14.18 -2.71 -92.50
N THR A 932 13.77 -3.84 -93.04
CA THR A 932 12.94 -3.88 -94.26
C THR A 932 11.45 -4.02 -93.85
N VAL A 933 10.69 -3.00 -94.16
CA VAL A 933 9.27 -3.00 -94.06
C VAL A 933 8.66 -3.60 -95.29
N LYS A 934 7.99 -4.74 -95.13
CA LYS A 934 7.44 -5.53 -96.30
C LYS A 934 5.89 -5.35 -96.39
N ARG A 935 5.32 -5.90 -97.42
CA ARG A 935 3.82 -5.90 -97.68
C ARG A 935 3.30 -4.49 -97.88
N LEU A 936 4.03 -3.62 -98.53
CA LEU A 936 3.65 -2.30 -98.95
C LEU A 936 3.00 -2.34 -100.36
N LYS A 937 2.15 -1.36 -100.67
CA LYS A 937 1.60 -1.21 -102.04
C LYS A 937 2.62 -0.55 -102.92
N ALA A 938 2.69 -0.94 -104.17
CA ALA A 938 3.55 -0.33 -105.11
C ALA A 938 3.17 1.12 -105.43
N ASN A 939 4.12 1.94 -105.86
CA ASN A 939 3.94 3.33 -106.21
C ASN A 939 3.27 4.21 -105.09
N THR A 940 3.44 3.82 -103.83
CA THR A 940 2.76 4.44 -102.72
C THR A 940 3.72 5.11 -101.77
N SER A 941 3.42 6.35 -101.31
CA SER A 941 4.24 7.07 -100.37
C SER A 941 3.93 6.68 -98.90
N TYR A 942 4.96 6.34 -98.12
CA TYR A 942 4.88 5.97 -96.71
C TYR A 942 5.70 6.91 -95.86
N LYS A 943 5.20 7.21 -94.65
CA LYS A 943 5.90 8.02 -93.68
C LYS A 943 6.43 7.14 -92.55
N PHE A 944 7.69 7.36 -92.16
CA PHE A 944 8.36 6.63 -91.11
C PHE A 944 9.04 7.57 -90.13
N ARG A 945 9.13 7.13 -88.86
CA ARG A 945 9.94 7.74 -87.80
C ARG A 945 10.60 6.68 -86.95
N ILE A 946 11.75 6.99 -86.37
CA ILE A 946 12.50 6.04 -85.57
C ILE A 946 12.98 6.76 -84.32
N ARG A 947 13.06 6.01 -83.23
CA ARG A 947 13.71 6.46 -82.02
C ARG A 947 14.51 5.35 -81.38
N ALA A 948 15.58 5.74 -80.69
CA ALA A 948 16.34 4.82 -79.87
C ALA A 948 15.66 4.58 -78.54
N TYR A 949 15.89 3.43 -77.93
CA TYR A 949 15.60 3.24 -76.54
C TYR A 949 16.80 2.65 -75.79
N LYS A 950 16.90 2.91 -74.48
CA LYS A 950 17.82 2.28 -73.54
C LYS A 950 17.01 1.49 -72.53
N THR A 951 17.42 0.25 -72.29
CA THR A 951 16.79 -0.63 -71.27
C THR A 951 17.51 -0.46 -69.92
N TYR A 952 16.74 -0.25 -68.87
CA TYR A 952 17.21 -0.20 -67.51
C TYR A 952 16.36 -1.18 -66.71
N GLY A 953 16.93 -2.33 -66.34
CA GLY A 953 16.15 -3.44 -65.78
C GLY A 953 15.06 -3.82 -66.82
N ASN A 954 13.81 -3.94 -66.35
CA ASN A 954 12.66 -4.31 -67.22
C ASN A 954 12.02 -3.12 -67.95
N THR A 955 12.55 -1.90 -67.85
CA THR A 955 11.93 -0.67 -68.41
C THR A 955 12.70 -0.10 -69.58
N LYS A 956 12.01 0.19 -70.69
CA LYS A 956 12.53 0.88 -71.85
C LYS A 956 12.33 2.40 -71.70
N GLN A 957 13.36 3.18 -71.77
CA GLN A 957 13.35 4.65 -71.90
C GLN A 957 13.66 5.06 -73.29
N TYR A 958 12.83 5.92 -73.85
CA TYR A 958 12.98 6.28 -75.29
C TYR A 958 13.62 7.67 -75.46
N GLY A 959 14.47 7.77 -76.48
CA GLY A 959 14.94 9.01 -76.97
C GLY A 959 13.92 9.75 -77.86
N SER A 960 14.29 10.92 -78.37
CA SER A 960 13.44 11.67 -79.28
C SER A 960 13.22 10.90 -80.60
N TRP A 961 12.03 11.11 -81.14
CA TRP A 961 11.80 10.65 -82.53
C TRP A 961 12.69 11.39 -83.57
N SER A 962 13.09 10.68 -84.59
CA SER A 962 13.72 11.30 -85.77
C SER A 962 12.73 12.24 -86.43
N LYS A 963 13.23 13.12 -87.32
CA LYS A 963 12.36 13.76 -88.30
C LYS A 963 11.59 12.67 -89.06
N VAL A 964 10.41 12.99 -89.55
CA VAL A 964 9.59 12.08 -90.32
C VAL A 964 10.27 11.88 -91.70
N LEU A 965 10.48 10.66 -92.06
CA LEU A 965 11.00 10.29 -93.38
C LEU A 965 9.83 9.80 -94.26
N THR A 966 9.67 10.47 -95.43
CA THR A 966 8.66 10.08 -96.41
C THR A 966 9.39 9.35 -97.52
N VAL A 967 8.94 8.17 -97.86
CA VAL A 967 9.56 7.33 -98.93
C VAL A 967 8.49 6.71 -99.78
N LYS A 968 8.71 6.68 -101.05
CA LYS A 968 7.79 6.08 -102.02
C LYS A 968 8.35 4.71 -102.50
N THR A 969 7.51 3.68 -102.52
CA THR A 969 7.83 2.36 -103.14
C THR A 969 7.97 2.50 -104.66
N LYS A 970 8.75 1.62 -105.30
CA LYS A 970 8.88 1.57 -106.80
C LYS A 970 7.55 1.18 -107.44
N ARG A 971 7.41 1.61 -108.74
CA ARG A 971 6.28 1.21 -109.58
C ARG A 971 6.28 -0.26 -109.93
#